data_d57d2580f793bd16c06c22e65dfd9de7
#
_entry.id   d57d2580f793bd16c06c22e65dfd9de7
#
_cell.length_a   1.000
_cell.length_b   1.000
_cell.length_c   1.000
_cell.angle_alpha   90.00
_cell.angle_beta   90.00
_cell.angle_gamma   90.00
#
_symmetry.space_group_name_H-M   'P 1'
#
loop_
_entity.id
_entity.type
_entity.pdbx_description
1 polymer ?
#
loop_
_entity_poly.entity_id
_entity_poly.type
_entity_poly.pdbx_seq_one_letter_code
_entity_poly.pdbx_strand_id
1 'polypeptide(L)'
;MGKLDVLFGKNNADEAKNIEKNSEDKREFIECVDRRGNKVEMPIEKWKNEVIPAKLKNAWNNPTALYEEIITAVNDGFAEEVVDAAKHLKEIDDIKERAATTLGIVYMKCNRIIDSEKVLNDYVIENGKSAVVLTNLAKVYEAKGEDEKSLKALEDALEVNPNDTTAVVWYGAYYQEREGQEGGKKALEELVSKYNSWAAKLLLCREDLVNKNIRKVMKVYREILDTEEPTGQMLSAMSGDLGSQGYIKEVIKILEPVYEVTKFPLQVGLNLLHAYYEDKNNRKGQKLIQELMAIPDPSLRDYLVHISHEFDKMRTMKQFEGDKGDIRIDMISLDKPIWYYDLEEPDFLIKKKTKAEKVAVIPYVDLTKNVNLDGAIFDEDGVSTLTRALPLYLGEQLMYNSEYDSRVVIPFAHKYGPVVTTEEYTKEAMADICKKVKVDKLITGSIKLANENKTLVITNLVYSIEDDSIEKIIYDCDDDCFGEDFNDMIKDVLEHLGKSVENDTFYKTPSNEDILVYISALAQQLTQTFLSHKYLNRDDFMGDAPMFDWYFNMALANPDDEVALIMLASAAAKAKEYGSNTFDRIKRQLIGLFTNRPDDSIGKKLLPYLYKLYQLENDFEREKNKIEENCKDKKVIKWLNKLDDKVLV
;
A
#
# COMPACT_ATOMS: atom_id res chain seq x y z
N MET A 1 -26.44 19.82 13.22
CA MET A 1 -26.59 18.41 13.61
C MET A 1 -27.86 18.26 14.42
N GLY A 2 -28.83 17.50 13.91
CA GLY A 2 -30.05 17.22 14.64
C GLY A 2 -29.76 16.27 15.82
N LYS A 3 -30.57 16.35 16.89
CA LYS A 3 -30.42 15.49 18.09
C LYS A 3 -30.52 13.98 17.76
N LEU A 4 -31.16 13.62 16.66
CA LEU A 4 -31.21 12.25 16.09
C LEU A 4 -29.86 11.73 15.64
N ASP A 5 -29.04 12.58 14.97
CA ASP A 5 -27.71 12.21 14.48
C ASP A 5 -26.74 11.85 15.62
N VAL A 6 -27.03 12.31 16.83
CA VAL A 6 -26.23 12.06 18.02
C VAL A 6 -26.49 10.69 18.64
N LEU A 7 -27.76 10.26 18.70
CA LEU A 7 -28.11 8.97 19.32
C LEU A 7 -27.91 7.78 18.38
N PHE A 8 -28.13 7.98 17.09
CA PHE A 8 -28.17 6.86 16.13
C PHE A 8 -27.04 6.84 15.09
N GLY A 9 -26.19 7.89 15.06
CA GLY A 9 -25.13 8.07 14.05
C GLY A 9 -25.69 8.54 12.69
N LYS A 10 -24.92 9.37 11.98
CA LYS A 10 -25.35 9.97 10.70
C LYS A 10 -25.80 8.94 9.65
N ASN A 11 -25.09 7.83 9.55
CA ASN A 11 -25.39 6.79 8.55
C ASN A 11 -26.70 6.03 8.82
N ASN A 12 -27.06 5.80 10.08
CA ASN A 12 -28.26 5.05 10.43
C ASN A 12 -29.52 5.94 10.47
N ALA A 13 -29.36 7.24 10.78
CA ALA A 13 -30.46 8.21 10.73
C ALA A 13 -30.86 8.56 9.29
N ASP A 14 -29.89 8.54 8.36
CA ASP A 14 -30.13 8.74 6.93
C ASP A 14 -30.74 7.48 6.28
N GLU A 15 -30.40 6.27 6.74
CA GLU A 15 -31.12 5.06 6.33
C GLU A 15 -32.60 5.09 6.74
N ALA A 16 -32.92 5.55 7.94
CA ALA A 16 -34.30 5.69 8.39
C ALA A 16 -35.09 6.77 7.63
N LYS A 17 -34.44 7.84 7.14
CA LYS A 17 -35.06 8.92 6.37
C LYS A 17 -35.07 8.69 4.86
N ASN A 18 -34.22 7.83 4.31
CA ASN A 18 -34.11 7.57 2.87
C ASN A 18 -35.18 6.60 2.33
N ILE A 19 -36.08 6.09 3.16
CA ILE A 19 -37.26 5.33 2.70
C ILE A 19 -38.28 6.25 1.98
N GLU A 20 -38.23 7.57 2.20
CA GLU A 20 -39.21 8.52 1.64
C GLU A 20 -38.83 9.25 0.35
N LYS A 21 -37.68 9.01 -0.26
CA LYS A 21 -37.35 9.67 -1.55
C LYS A 21 -36.85 8.68 -2.61
N ASN A 22 -37.79 8.04 -3.29
CA ASN A 22 -37.63 7.70 -4.70
C ASN A 22 -37.47 9.01 -5.52
N SER A 23 -36.31 9.65 -5.44
CA SER A 23 -35.89 10.59 -6.47
C SER A 23 -35.11 9.77 -7.48
N GLU A 24 -35.60 9.71 -8.73
CA GLU A 24 -34.83 9.28 -9.90
C GLU A 24 -33.41 9.82 -9.75
N ASP A 25 -32.44 8.92 -9.70
CA ASP A 25 -31.03 9.26 -9.55
C ASP A 25 -30.61 10.07 -10.78
N LYS A 26 -30.49 11.38 -10.62
CA LYS A 26 -30.09 12.32 -11.69
C LYS A 26 -28.58 12.34 -11.91
N ARG A 27 -27.83 11.40 -11.30
CA ARG A 27 -26.40 11.28 -11.57
C ARG A 27 -26.23 10.78 -13.01
N GLU A 28 -25.43 11.46 -13.81
CA GLU A 28 -25.06 11.02 -15.16
C GLU A 28 -23.82 10.13 -15.12
N PHE A 29 -22.99 10.25 -14.07
CA PHE A 29 -21.73 9.55 -13.92
C PHE A 29 -21.62 8.92 -12.52
N ILE A 30 -20.88 7.83 -12.44
CA ILE A 30 -20.44 7.20 -11.20
C ILE A 30 -18.91 7.31 -11.09
N GLU A 31 -18.41 7.69 -9.91
CA GLU A 31 -16.98 7.68 -9.62
C GLU A 31 -16.53 6.23 -9.37
N CYS A 32 -15.55 5.77 -10.11
CA CYS A 32 -14.96 4.45 -9.95
C CYS A 32 -13.43 4.54 -10.03
N VAL A 33 -12.77 3.43 -9.73
CA VAL A 33 -11.30 3.34 -9.79
C VAL A 33 -10.93 2.47 -10.99
N ASP A 34 -10.05 2.97 -11.85
CA ASP A 34 -9.53 2.21 -12.98
C ASP A 34 -8.53 1.11 -12.54
N ARG A 35 -8.04 0.31 -13.49
CA ARG A 35 -7.06 -0.76 -13.22
C ARG A 35 -5.72 -0.24 -12.67
N ARG A 36 -5.46 1.07 -12.76
CA ARG A 36 -4.24 1.73 -12.28
C ARG A 36 -4.43 2.41 -10.92
N GLY A 37 -5.65 2.35 -10.35
CA GLY A 37 -5.97 2.98 -9.08
C GLY A 37 -6.41 4.45 -9.18
N ASN A 38 -6.57 5.00 -10.40
CA ASN A 38 -7.01 6.38 -10.58
C ASN A 38 -8.53 6.49 -10.47
N LYS A 39 -9.01 7.57 -9.84
CA LYS A 39 -10.42 7.92 -9.82
C LYS A 39 -10.83 8.39 -11.20
N VAL A 40 -11.81 7.72 -11.81
CA VAL A 40 -12.38 8.04 -13.10
C VAL A 40 -13.90 8.12 -13.01
N GLU A 41 -14.50 8.99 -13.80
CA GLU A 41 -15.95 9.08 -13.93
C GLU A 41 -16.42 8.20 -15.11
N MET A 42 -17.37 7.32 -14.83
CA MET A 42 -17.96 6.45 -15.84
C MET A 42 -19.46 6.76 -16.02
N PRO A 43 -19.98 6.84 -17.25
CA PRO A 43 -21.42 6.99 -17.47
C PRO A 43 -22.22 5.87 -16.80
N ILE A 44 -23.28 6.22 -16.07
CA ILE A 44 -24.14 5.27 -15.36
C ILE A 44 -24.70 4.18 -16.27
N GLU A 45 -25.08 4.52 -17.49
CA GLU A 45 -25.58 3.55 -18.48
C GLU A 45 -24.53 2.48 -18.82
N LYS A 46 -23.27 2.87 -18.93
CA LYS A 46 -22.17 1.91 -19.14
C LYS A 46 -21.93 1.06 -17.91
N TRP A 47 -22.00 1.66 -16.72
CA TRP A 47 -21.88 0.93 -15.46
C TRP A 47 -22.94 -0.15 -15.33
N LYS A 48 -24.22 0.19 -15.57
CA LYS A 48 -25.35 -0.73 -15.52
C LYS A 48 -25.28 -1.85 -16.55
N ASN A 49 -24.96 -1.52 -17.80
CA ASN A 49 -25.08 -2.43 -18.92
C ASN A 49 -23.83 -3.29 -19.17
N GLU A 50 -22.65 -2.86 -18.72
CA GLU A 50 -21.39 -3.56 -18.97
C GLU A 50 -20.69 -4.02 -17.68
N VAL A 51 -20.54 -3.10 -16.71
CA VAL A 51 -19.69 -3.39 -15.52
C VAL A 51 -20.39 -4.29 -14.53
N ILE A 52 -21.61 -3.95 -14.10
CA ILE A 52 -22.38 -4.78 -13.15
C ILE A 52 -22.58 -6.20 -13.71
N PRO A 53 -23.05 -6.40 -14.97
CA PRO A 53 -23.21 -7.75 -15.51
C PRO A 53 -21.91 -8.54 -15.61
N ALA A 54 -20.79 -7.88 -15.93
CA ALA A 54 -19.48 -8.53 -15.99
C ALA A 54 -19.02 -8.99 -14.61
N LYS A 55 -19.16 -8.15 -13.58
CA LYS A 55 -18.83 -8.49 -12.18
C LYS A 55 -19.68 -9.64 -11.66
N LEU A 56 -21.00 -9.57 -11.85
CA LEU A 56 -21.92 -10.65 -11.47
C LEU A 56 -21.60 -11.97 -12.17
N LYS A 57 -21.27 -11.92 -13.48
CA LYS A 57 -20.88 -13.12 -14.24
C LYS A 57 -19.60 -13.77 -13.68
N ASN A 58 -18.62 -12.98 -13.30
CA ASN A 58 -17.38 -13.48 -12.72
C ASN A 58 -17.61 -14.12 -11.34
N ALA A 59 -18.54 -13.57 -10.55
CA ALA A 59 -18.89 -14.05 -9.22
C ALA A 59 -19.96 -15.18 -9.21
N TRP A 60 -20.61 -15.49 -10.34
CA TRP A 60 -21.85 -16.23 -10.45
C TRP A 60 -21.86 -17.57 -9.70
N ASN A 61 -20.77 -18.32 -9.72
CA ASN A 61 -20.66 -19.63 -9.07
C ASN A 61 -20.01 -19.59 -7.68
N ASN A 62 -19.71 -18.39 -7.15
CA ASN A 62 -19.13 -18.21 -5.83
C ASN A 62 -20.11 -17.43 -4.94
N PRO A 63 -20.82 -18.08 -3.98
CA PRO A 63 -21.84 -17.42 -3.17
C PRO A 63 -21.33 -16.19 -2.41
N THR A 64 -20.11 -16.22 -1.88
CA THR A 64 -19.55 -15.10 -1.13
C THR A 64 -19.22 -13.93 -2.04
N ALA A 65 -18.54 -14.16 -3.15
CA ALA A 65 -18.25 -13.11 -4.12
C ALA A 65 -19.54 -12.52 -4.74
N LEU A 66 -20.52 -13.37 -5.04
CA LEU A 66 -21.81 -12.94 -5.57
C LEU A 66 -22.59 -12.06 -4.58
N TYR A 67 -22.57 -12.45 -3.30
CA TYR A 67 -23.15 -11.64 -2.23
C TYR A 67 -22.50 -10.25 -2.15
N GLU A 68 -21.17 -10.17 -2.17
CA GLU A 68 -20.42 -8.92 -2.11
C GLU A 68 -20.74 -7.99 -3.28
N GLU A 69 -20.80 -8.52 -4.50
CA GLU A 69 -21.17 -7.73 -5.68
C GLU A 69 -22.61 -7.24 -5.65
N ILE A 70 -23.57 -8.08 -5.16
CA ILE A 70 -24.97 -7.66 -4.99
C ILE A 70 -25.08 -6.53 -3.98
N ILE A 71 -24.45 -6.65 -2.81
CA ILE A 71 -24.51 -5.61 -1.77
C ILE A 71 -23.85 -4.32 -2.23
N THR A 72 -22.72 -4.40 -2.94
CA THR A 72 -22.07 -3.24 -3.53
C THR A 72 -23.02 -2.53 -4.51
N ALA A 73 -23.62 -3.24 -5.44
CA ALA A 73 -24.55 -2.66 -6.40
C ALA A 73 -25.79 -2.06 -5.73
N VAL A 74 -26.32 -2.69 -4.68
CA VAL A 74 -27.46 -2.17 -3.90
C VAL A 74 -27.08 -0.86 -3.19
N ASN A 75 -25.90 -0.79 -2.60
CA ASN A 75 -25.42 0.42 -1.93
C ASN A 75 -25.16 1.58 -2.92
N ASP A 76 -24.74 1.25 -4.14
CA ASP A 76 -24.55 2.22 -5.22
C ASP A 76 -25.89 2.69 -5.86
N GLY A 77 -27.02 2.08 -5.49
CA GLY A 77 -28.35 2.44 -5.98
C GLY A 77 -28.84 1.60 -7.18
N PHE A 78 -28.16 0.50 -7.49
CA PHE A 78 -28.48 -0.38 -8.63
C PHE A 78 -29.17 -1.69 -8.25
N ALA A 79 -30.16 -1.59 -7.36
CA ALA A 79 -30.86 -2.79 -6.85
C ALA A 79 -31.63 -3.55 -7.93
N GLU A 80 -32.19 -2.85 -8.92
CA GLU A 80 -32.96 -3.49 -10.02
C GLU A 80 -32.06 -4.40 -10.87
N GLU A 81 -30.82 -4.01 -11.11
CA GLU A 81 -29.84 -4.70 -11.95
C GLU A 81 -29.35 -6.03 -11.33
N VAL A 82 -29.56 -6.22 -10.01
CA VAL A 82 -29.08 -7.39 -9.27
C VAL A 82 -30.19 -8.34 -8.79
N VAL A 83 -31.44 -8.11 -9.17
CA VAL A 83 -32.59 -8.95 -8.73
C VAL A 83 -32.40 -10.42 -9.08
N ASP A 84 -31.98 -10.73 -10.32
CA ASP A 84 -31.79 -12.12 -10.75
C ASP A 84 -30.55 -12.76 -10.11
N ALA A 85 -29.50 -11.99 -9.87
CA ALA A 85 -28.34 -12.45 -9.11
C ALA A 85 -28.70 -12.77 -7.65
N ALA A 86 -29.55 -11.97 -7.01
CA ALA A 86 -30.02 -12.24 -5.64
C ALA A 86 -30.93 -13.48 -5.57
N LYS A 87 -31.77 -13.75 -6.59
CA LYS A 87 -32.52 -15.01 -6.71
C LYS A 87 -31.58 -16.19 -6.85
N HIS A 88 -30.57 -16.08 -7.72
CA HIS A 88 -29.58 -17.13 -7.91
C HIS A 88 -28.78 -17.39 -6.63
N LEU A 89 -28.38 -16.33 -5.92
CA LEU A 89 -27.72 -16.46 -4.62
C LEU A 89 -28.55 -17.28 -3.64
N LYS A 90 -29.90 -17.10 -3.62
CA LYS A 90 -30.79 -17.88 -2.76
C LYS A 90 -30.75 -19.39 -3.08
N GLU A 91 -30.46 -19.77 -4.32
CA GLU A 91 -30.35 -21.15 -4.74
C GLU A 91 -29.01 -21.78 -4.34
N ILE A 92 -27.91 -21.07 -4.53
CA ILE A 92 -26.55 -21.60 -4.41
C ILE A 92 -25.89 -21.39 -3.04
N ASP A 93 -26.40 -20.45 -2.21
CA ASP A 93 -25.78 -20.13 -0.92
C ASP A 93 -26.21 -21.12 0.17
N ASP A 94 -25.22 -21.74 0.82
CA ASP A 94 -25.44 -22.60 1.98
C ASP A 94 -25.84 -21.80 3.23
N ILE A 95 -25.50 -20.50 3.32
CA ILE A 95 -25.90 -19.61 4.41
C ILE A 95 -27.29 -19.05 4.11
N LYS A 96 -28.33 -19.84 4.45
CA LYS A 96 -29.73 -19.53 4.11
C LYS A 96 -30.21 -18.17 4.64
N GLU A 97 -29.72 -17.74 5.81
CA GLU A 97 -30.01 -16.41 6.39
C GLU A 97 -29.51 -15.29 5.49
N ARG A 98 -28.22 -15.36 5.06
CA ARG A 98 -27.60 -14.37 4.17
C ARG A 98 -28.35 -14.28 2.84
N ALA A 99 -28.65 -15.43 2.26
CA ALA A 99 -29.36 -15.52 0.99
C ALA A 99 -30.76 -14.90 1.05
N ALA A 100 -31.55 -15.23 2.07
CA ALA A 100 -32.92 -14.72 2.25
C ALA A 100 -32.93 -13.22 2.55
N THR A 101 -32.03 -12.74 3.43
CA THR A 101 -31.92 -11.32 3.78
C THR A 101 -31.45 -10.48 2.59
N THR A 102 -30.49 -10.96 1.83
CA THR A 102 -30.02 -10.27 0.61
C THR A 102 -31.15 -10.09 -0.40
N LEU A 103 -31.88 -11.16 -0.72
CA LEU A 103 -33.01 -11.06 -1.65
C LEU A 103 -34.13 -10.18 -1.09
N GLY A 104 -34.39 -10.25 0.22
CA GLY A 104 -35.35 -9.37 0.90
C GLY A 104 -34.97 -7.90 0.78
N ILE A 105 -33.71 -7.56 1.02
CA ILE A 105 -33.17 -6.19 0.88
C ILE A 105 -33.27 -5.70 -0.56
N VAL A 106 -32.87 -6.52 -1.54
CA VAL A 106 -32.97 -6.18 -2.98
C VAL A 106 -34.44 -5.88 -3.33
N TYR A 107 -35.39 -6.72 -2.93
CA TYR A 107 -36.81 -6.47 -3.19
C TYR A 107 -37.31 -5.18 -2.51
N MET A 108 -36.89 -4.93 -1.29
CA MET A 108 -37.22 -3.66 -0.59
C MET A 108 -36.74 -2.44 -1.38
N LYS A 109 -35.49 -2.44 -1.82
CA LYS A 109 -34.89 -1.35 -2.59
C LYS A 109 -35.52 -1.16 -3.98
N CYS A 110 -36.05 -2.24 -4.59
CA CYS A 110 -36.85 -2.21 -5.83
C CYS A 110 -38.35 -1.89 -5.57
N ASN A 111 -38.74 -1.43 -4.38
CA ASN A 111 -40.13 -1.18 -3.98
C ASN A 111 -41.06 -2.40 -4.12
N ARG A 112 -40.50 -3.63 -4.14
CA ARG A 112 -41.23 -4.90 -4.19
C ARG A 112 -41.49 -5.43 -2.77
N ILE A 113 -42.23 -4.67 -1.99
CA ILE A 113 -42.42 -4.86 -0.55
C ILE A 113 -43.06 -6.23 -0.23
N ILE A 114 -44.06 -6.65 -1.05
CA ILE A 114 -44.77 -7.92 -0.86
C ILE A 114 -43.84 -9.11 -1.09
N ASP A 115 -42.99 -9.05 -2.11
CA ASP A 115 -42.02 -10.10 -2.41
C ASP A 115 -40.95 -10.21 -1.31
N SER A 116 -40.51 -9.06 -0.77
CA SER A 116 -39.60 -9.01 0.37
C SER A 116 -40.21 -9.68 1.61
N GLU A 117 -41.44 -9.29 1.98
CA GLU A 117 -42.15 -9.90 3.10
C GLU A 117 -42.24 -11.41 2.95
N LYS A 118 -42.64 -11.90 1.76
CA LYS A 118 -42.78 -13.30 1.48
C LYS A 118 -41.46 -14.06 1.70
N VAL A 119 -40.36 -13.58 1.10
CA VAL A 119 -39.05 -14.27 1.18
C VAL A 119 -38.58 -14.37 2.62
N LEU A 120 -38.72 -13.30 3.41
CA LEU A 120 -38.27 -13.25 4.79
C LEU A 120 -39.16 -14.12 5.70
N ASN A 121 -40.50 -14.14 5.49
CA ASN A 121 -41.40 -15.03 6.20
C ASN A 121 -41.18 -16.49 5.84
N ASP A 122 -41.00 -16.83 4.57
CA ASP A 122 -40.65 -18.18 4.13
C ASP A 122 -39.40 -18.69 4.88
N TYR A 123 -38.37 -17.85 5.01
CA TYR A 123 -37.19 -18.20 5.79
C TYR A 123 -37.53 -18.51 7.25
N VAL A 124 -38.33 -17.65 7.92
CA VAL A 124 -38.71 -17.88 9.32
C VAL A 124 -39.49 -19.18 9.50
N ILE A 125 -40.35 -19.53 8.55
CA ILE A 125 -41.13 -20.78 8.57
C ILE A 125 -40.20 -21.99 8.40
N GLU A 126 -39.24 -21.93 7.50
CA GLU A 126 -38.39 -23.07 7.14
C GLU A 126 -37.21 -23.27 8.11
N ASN A 127 -36.64 -22.17 8.63
CA ASN A 127 -35.37 -22.18 9.39
C ASN A 127 -35.49 -21.66 10.84
N GLY A 128 -36.65 -21.13 11.21
CA GLY A 128 -36.88 -20.55 12.53
C GLY A 128 -36.53 -19.04 12.62
N LYS A 129 -36.68 -18.47 13.79
CA LYS A 129 -36.45 -17.05 14.05
C LYS A 129 -34.97 -16.72 13.99
N SER A 130 -34.62 -15.68 13.24
CA SER A 130 -33.30 -15.04 13.20
C SER A 130 -33.45 -13.55 13.47
N ALA A 131 -32.60 -12.97 14.31
CA ALA A 131 -32.63 -11.54 14.63
C ALA A 131 -32.50 -10.68 13.37
N VAL A 132 -31.57 -11.04 12.47
CA VAL A 132 -31.32 -10.31 11.22
C VAL A 132 -32.54 -10.34 10.31
N VAL A 133 -33.18 -11.51 10.13
CA VAL A 133 -34.37 -11.67 9.28
C VAL A 133 -35.56 -10.91 9.87
N LEU A 134 -35.77 -11.01 11.18
CA LEU A 134 -36.85 -10.32 11.87
C LEU A 134 -36.69 -8.80 11.84
N THR A 135 -35.45 -8.30 11.96
CA THR A 135 -35.14 -6.86 11.80
C THR A 135 -35.47 -6.38 10.38
N ASN A 136 -35.18 -7.17 9.36
CA ASN A 136 -35.56 -6.82 7.98
C ASN A 136 -37.08 -6.93 7.76
N LEU A 137 -37.79 -7.88 8.39
CA LEU A 137 -39.25 -7.90 8.41
C LEU A 137 -39.86 -6.68 9.07
N ALA A 138 -39.25 -6.19 10.17
CA ALA A 138 -39.70 -4.95 10.81
C ALA A 138 -39.64 -3.75 9.85
N LYS A 139 -38.55 -3.64 9.05
CA LYS A 139 -38.42 -2.60 8.01
C LYS A 139 -39.48 -2.75 6.92
N VAL A 140 -39.80 -3.99 6.53
CA VAL A 140 -40.86 -4.27 5.56
C VAL A 140 -42.24 -3.84 6.09
N TYR A 141 -42.57 -4.15 7.36
CA TYR A 141 -43.85 -3.76 7.99
C TYR A 141 -43.96 -2.26 8.16
N GLU A 142 -42.87 -1.60 8.52
CA GLU A 142 -42.83 -0.13 8.59
C GLU A 142 -43.09 0.50 7.20
N ALA A 143 -42.47 0.03 6.14
CA ALA A 143 -42.71 0.48 4.77
C ALA A 143 -44.17 0.24 4.30
N LYS A 144 -44.90 -0.70 4.91
CA LYS A 144 -46.32 -0.94 4.69
C LYS A 144 -47.22 -0.10 5.58
N GLY A 145 -46.68 0.62 6.55
CA GLY A 145 -47.43 1.33 7.58
C GLY A 145 -48.07 0.41 8.62
N GLU A 146 -47.56 -0.81 8.82
CA GLU A 146 -48.04 -1.81 9.77
C GLU A 146 -47.23 -1.73 11.08
N ASP A 147 -47.32 -0.60 11.78
CA ASP A 147 -46.47 -0.26 12.92
C ASP A 147 -46.45 -1.30 14.04
N GLU A 148 -47.62 -1.87 14.39
CA GLU A 148 -47.70 -2.89 15.43
C GLU A 148 -46.95 -4.18 15.06
N LYS A 149 -46.98 -4.57 13.78
CA LYS A 149 -46.21 -5.72 13.30
C LYS A 149 -44.72 -5.41 13.24
N SER A 150 -44.35 -4.19 12.87
CA SER A 150 -42.96 -3.73 12.86
C SER A 150 -42.39 -3.80 14.29
N LEU A 151 -43.07 -3.23 15.28
CA LEU A 151 -42.65 -3.30 16.68
C LEU A 151 -42.51 -4.75 17.14
N LYS A 152 -43.53 -5.58 16.87
CA LYS A 152 -43.50 -6.99 17.28
C LYS A 152 -42.32 -7.76 16.64
N ALA A 153 -42.00 -7.49 15.39
CA ALA A 153 -40.85 -8.10 14.73
C ALA A 153 -39.51 -7.65 15.35
N LEU A 154 -39.40 -6.36 15.77
CA LEU A 154 -38.24 -5.86 16.52
C LEU A 154 -38.11 -6.49 17.91
N GLU A 155 -39.20 -6.62 18.65
CA GLU A 155 -39.22 -7.31 19.95
C GLU A 155 -38.76 -8.78 19.80
N ASP A 156 -39.31 -9.48 18.82
CA ASP A 156 -38.93 -10.86 18.52
C ASP A 156 -37.44 -10.97 18.08
N ALA A 157 -36.93 -10.00 17.33
CA ALA A 157 -35.52 -9.93 16.96
C ALA A 157 -34.61 -9.77 18.19
N LEU A 158 -34.98 -8.87 19.09
CA LEU A 158 -34.26 -8.57 20.33
C LEU A 158 -34.35 -9.70 21.36
N GLU A 159 -35.43 -10.50 21.32
CA GLU A 159 -35.54 -11.72 22.12
C GLU A 159 -34.58 -12.80 21.63
N VAL A 160 -34.35 -12.89 20.32
CA VAL A 160 -33.37 -13.83 19.71
C VAL A 160 -31.94 -13.35 19.93
N ASN A 161 -31.66 -12.07 19.65
CA ASN A 161 -30.36 -11.46 19.88
C ASN A 161 -30.51 -10.03 20.39
N PRO A 162 -30.40 -9.80 21.71
CA PRO A 162 -30.54 -8.46 22.32
C PRO A 162 -29.39 -7.53 21.96
N ASN A 163 -28.37 -8.02 21.27
CA ASN A 163 -27.19 -7.27 20.83
C ASN A 163 -27.15 -7.08 19.30
N ASP A 164 -28.22 -7.41 18.58
CA ASP A 164 -28.33 -7.01 17.18
C ASP A 164 -28.40 -5.48 17.09
N THR A 165 -27.31 -4.87 16.65
CA THR A 165 -27.15 -3.40 16.67
C THR A 165 -28.19 -2.70 15.82
N THR A 166 -28.63 -3.31 14.72
CA THR A 166 -29.68 -2.76 13.86
C THR A 166 -31.03 -2.79 14.57
N ALA A 167 -31.42 -3.94 15.16
CA ALA A 167 -32.67 -4.05 15.91
C ALA A 167 -32.70 -3.09 17.09
N VAL A 168 -31.62 -2.96 17.86
CA VAL A 168 -31.53 -2.04 19.00
C VAL A 168 -31.69 -0.58 18.57
N VAL A 169 -31.04 -0.17 17.48
CA VAL A 169 -31.19 1.18 16.90
C VAL A 169 -32.63 1.43 16.47
N TRP A 170 -33.25 0.51 15.74
CA TRP A 170 -34.61 0.66 15.25
C TRP A 170 -35.65 0.64 16.38
N TYR A 171 -35.43 -0.18 17.39
CA TYR A 171 -36.28 -0.21 18.58
C TYR A 171 -36.25 1.12 19.36
N GLY A 172 -35.04 1.65 19.57
CA GLY A 172 -34.88 2.97 20.19
C GLY A 172 -35.49 4.09 19.35
N ALA A 173 -35.31 4.05 18.00
CA ALA A 173 -35.89 5.03 17.09
C ALA A 173 -37.42 4.99 17.08
N TYR A 174 -38.03 3.81 17.11
CA TYR A 174 -39.47 3.62 17.15
C TYR A 174 -40.11 4.36 18.34
N TYR A 175 -39.55 4.22 19.53
CA TYR A 175 -40.05 4.92 20.73
C TYR A 175 -39.70 6.40 20.74
N GLN A 176 -38.55 6.77 20.19
CA GLN A 176 -38.16 8.17 20.08
C GLN A 176 -39.09 8.97 19.16
N GLU A 177 -39.56 8.42 18.06
CA GLU A 177 -40.53 9.08 17.18
C GLU A 177 -41.86 9.31 17.82
N ARG A 178 -42.31 8.39 18.68
CA ARG A 178 -43.64 8.43 19.31
C ARG A 178 -43.69 9.15 20.66
N GLU A 179 -42.64 9.02 21.44
CA GLU A 179 -42.57 9.47 22.82
C GLU A 179 -41.45 10.51 23.05
N GLY A 180 -40.78 10.92 21.98
CA GLY A 180 -39.65 11.84 22.07
C GLY A 180 -38.37 11.19 22.60
N GLN A 181 -37.34 12.00 22.80
CA GLN A 181 -36.00 11.55 23.17
C GLN A 181 -35.98 10.70 24.45
N GLU A 182 -36.81 11.05 25.43
CA GLU A 182 -36.93 10.30 26.69
C GLU A 182 -37.56 8.92 26.49
N GLY A 183 -38.50 8.77 25.53
CA GLY A 183 -39.08 7.48 25.17
C GLY A 183 -38.04 6.53 24.58
N GLY A 184 -37.25 7.01 23.62
CA GLY A 184 -36.16 6.23 23.06
C GLY A 184 -35.12 5.82 24.11
N LYS A 185 -34.75 6.72 25.01
CA LYS A 185 -33.83 6.43 26.11
C LYS A 185 -34.37 5.34 27.05
N LYS A 186 -35.63 5.46 27.49
CA LYS A 186 -36.27 4.44 28.32
C LYS A 186 -36.32 3.07 27.66
N ALA A 187 -36.62 3.03 26.36
CA ALA A 187 -36.65 1.79 25.60
C ALA A 187 -35.25 1.11 25.60
N LEU A 188 -34.16 1.87 25.41
CA LEU A 188 -32.79 1.34 25.52
C LEU A 188 -32.45 0.90 26.95
N GLU A 189 -32.85 1.66 27.98
CA GLU A 189 -32.67 1.28 29.39
C GLU A 189 -33.43 0.01 29.75
N GLU A 190 -34.61 -0.23 29.15
CA GLU A 190 -35.36 -1.48 29.29
C GLU A 190 -34.57 -2.67 28.70
N LEU A 191 -33.99 -2.51 27.53
CA LEU A 191 -33.13 -3.55 26.92
C LEU A 191 -31.89 -3.87 27.78
N VAL A 192 -31.29 -2.85 28.38
CA VAL A 192 -30.19 -3.06 29.33
C VAL A 192 -30.69 -3.81 30.59
N SER A 193 -31.83 -3.42 31.14
CA SER A 193 -32.39 -4.05 32.35
C SER A 193 -32.78 -5.52 32.12
N LYS A 194 -33.42 -5.80 30.97
CA LYS A 194 -34.01 -7.10 30.68
C LYS A 194 -32.97 -8.10 30.17
N TYR A 195 -32.05 -7.64 29.33
CA TYR A 195 -31.14 -8.52 28.58
C TYR A 195 -29.65 -8.25 28.82
N ASN A 196 -29.31 -7.22 29.62
CA ASN A 196 -27.92 -6.74 29.76
C ASN A 196 -27.28 -6.34 28.41
N SER A 197 -28.08 -5.90 27.42
CA SER A 197 -27.62 -5.59 26.06
C SER A 197 -26.44 -4.63 26.02
N TRP A 198 -25.29 -5.09 25.55
CA TRP A 198 -24.13 -4.23 25.34
C TRP A 198 -24.37 -3.20 24.23
N ALA A 199 -25.11 -3.57 23.17
CA ALA A 199 -25.44 -2.66 22.09
C ALA A 199 -26.29 -1.47 22.58
N ALA A 200 -27.29 -1.73 23.42
CA ALA A 200 -28.07 -0.67 24.04
C ALA A 200 -27.21 0.21 24.98
N LYS A 201 -26.30 -0.39 25.77
CA LYS A 201 -25.36 0.38 26.62
C LYS A 201 -24.47 1.31 25.76
N LEU A 202 -23.99 0.88 24.62
CA LEU A 202 -23.18 1.72 23.73
C LEU A 202 -23.98 2.90 23.20
N LEU A 203 -25.23 2.68 22.75
CA LEU A 203 -26.08 3.76 22.27
C LEU A 203 -26.36 4.79 23.38
N LEU A 204 -26.65 4.36 24.61
CA LEU A 204 -26.83 5.25 25.76
C LEU A 204 -25.56 6.06 26.08
N CYS A 205 -24.38 5.49 25.86
CA CYS A 205 -23.10 6.19 26.05
C CYS A 205 -22.85 7.32 25.04
N ARG A 206 -23.53 7.34 23.89
CA ARG A 206 -23.33 8.39 22.87
C ARG A 206 -23.74 9.78 23.38
N GLU A 207 -24.80 9.86 24.21
CA GLU A 207 -25.17 11.11 24.89
C GLU A 207 -24.05 11.59 25.82
N ASP A 208 -23.47 10.68 26.61
CA ASP A 208 -22.33 11.00 27.49
C ASP A 208 -21.08 11.41 26.71
N LEU A 209 -20.82 10.82 25.53
CA LEU A 209 -19.71 11.23 24.64
C LEU A 209 -19.87 12.67 24.15
N VAL A 210 -21.07 13.04 23.68
CA VAL A 210 -21.37 14.41 23.24
C VAL A 210 -21.24 15.40 24.39
N ASN A 211 -21.68 15.01 25.60
CA ASN A 211 -21.56 15.81 26.82
C ASN A 211 -20.13 15.77 27.42
N LYS A 212 -19.17 15.15 26.74
CA LYS A 212 -17.77 15.03 27.16
C LYS A 212 -17.53 14.28 28.47
N ASN A 213 -18.46 13.42 28.87
CA ASN A 213 -18.40 12.59 30.07
C ASN A 213 -17.57 11.32 29.84
N ILE A 214 -16.41 11.46 29.23
CA ILE A 214 -15.55 10.33 28.77
C ILE A 214 -15.24 9.31 29.89
N ARG A 215 -15.11 9.76 31.14
CA ARG A 215 -14.82 8.83 32.26
C ARG A 215 -15.96 7.84 32.47
N LYS A 216 -17.21 8.28 32.32
CA LYS A 216 -18.41 7.43 32.46
C LYS A 216 -18.46 6.43 31.30
N VAL A 217 -18.24 6.90 30.08
CA VAL A 217 -18.21 6.06 28.88
C VAL A 217 -17.17 4.96 29.02
N MET A 218 -15.92 5.32 29.36
CA MET A 218 -14.83 4.36 29.51
C MET A 218 -15.06 3.35 30.63
N LYS A 219 -15.83 3.72 31.67
CA LYS A 219 -16.23 2.77 32.70
C LYS A 219 -17.18 1.71 32.12
N VAL A 220 -18.21 2.15 31.39
CA VAL A 220 -19.21 1.26 30.76
C VAL A 220 -18.52 0.35 29.71
N TYR A 221 -17.63 0.89 28.90
CA TYR A 221 -16.92 0.09 27.88
C TYR A 221 -16.05 -1.00 28.51
N ARG A 222 -15.36 -0.70 29.60
CA ARG A 222 -14.58 -1.72 30.33
C ARG A 222 -15.49 -2.77 30.97
N GLU A 223 -16.58 -2.36 31.60
CA GLU A 223 -17.55 -3.31 32.16
C GLU A 223 -18.11 -4.27 31.10
N ILE A 224 -18.35 -3.77 29.87
CA ILE A 224 -18.77 -4.63 28.75
C ILE A 224 -17.65 -5.62 28.40
N LEU A 225 -16.41 -5.15 28.21
CA LEU A 225 -15.27 -6.00 27.83
C LEU A 225 -14.85 -7.00 28.95
N ASP A 226 -15.16 -6.69 30.20
CA ASP A 226 -14.92 -7.57 31.35
C ASP A 226 -15.98 -8.66 31.50
N THR A 227 -17.21 -8.45 30.97
CA THR A 227 -18.36 -9.34 31.13
C THR A 227 -18.73 -10.11 29.87
N GLU A 228 -18.36 -9.62 28.71
CA GLU A 228 -18.70 -10.19 27.41
C GLU A 228 -17.45 -10.57 26.63
N GLU A 229 -17.51 -11.63 25.84
CA GLU A 229 -16.42 -11.93 24.91
C GLU A 229 -16.38 -10.86 23.80
N PRO A 230 -15.22 -10.18 23.58
CA PRO A 230 -15.12 -9.13 22.57
C PRO A 230 -15.44 -9.67 21.17
N THR A 231 -16.34 -8.97 20.47
CA THR A 231 -16.66 -9.24 19.07
C THR A 231 -16.18 -8.11 18.15
N GLY A 232 -15.94 -8.42 16.88
CA GLY A 232 -15.55 -7.40 15.90
C GLY A 232 -16.56 -6.25 15.80
N GLN A 233 -17.86 -6.55 15.89
CA GLN A 233 -18.93 -5.56 15.87
C GLN A 233 -18.89 -4.64 17.09
N MET A 234 -18.70 -5.21 18.28
CA MET A 234 -18.55 -4.45 19.52
C MET A 234 -17.33 -3.51 19.46
N LEU A 235 -16.16 -4.03 19.08
CA LEU A 235 -14.94 -3.24 19.02
C LEU A 235 -15.01 -2.15 17.94
N SER A 236 -15.62 -2.44 16.78
CA SER A 236 -15.85 -1.45 15.74
C SER A 236 -16.77 -0.32 16.21
N ALA A 237 -17.86 -0.64 16.92
CA ALA A 237 -18.78 0.36 17.47
C ALA A 237 -18.09 1.24 18.53
N MET A 238 -17.40 0.63 19.50
CA MET A 238 -16.66 1.36 20.54
C MET A 238 -15.60 2.29 19.95
N SER A 239 -14.78 1.78 19.02
CA SER A 239 -13.71 2.57 18.40
C SER A 239 -14.25 3.66 17.46
N GLY A 240 -15.32 3.38 16.74
CA GLY A 240 -15.98 4.35 15.87
C GLY A 240 -16.60 5.51 16.67
N ASP A 241 -17.32 5.20 17.76
CA ASP A 241 -17.94 6.20 18.63
C ASP A 241 -16.88 7.09 19.31
N LEU A 242 -15.79 6.51 19.83
CA LEU A 242 -14.68 7.26 20.41
C LEU A 242 -13.91 8.09 19.35
N GLY A 243 -13.60 7.48 18.20
CA GLY A 243 -12.84 8.12 17.13
C GLY A 243 -13.58 9.30 16.53
N SER A 244 -14.89 9.18 16.28
CA SER A 244 -15.74 10.27 15.75
C SER A 244 -15.79 11.51 16.65
N GLN A 245 -15.53 11.35 17.94
CA GLN A 245 -15.47 12.42 18.93
C GLN A 245 -14.04 12.85 19.29
N GLY A 246 -13.02 12.31 18.60
CA GLY A 246 -11.62 12.66 18.78
C GLY A 246 -10.94 12.07 20.03
N TYR A 247 -11.55 11.06 20.68
CA TYR A 247 -10.97 10.39 21.85
C TYR A 247 -9.96 9.32 21.47
N ILE A 248 -8.92 9.71 20.73
CA ILE A 248 -7.93 8.81 20.13
C ILE A 248 -7.20 7.94 21.16
N LYS A 249 -6.79 8.52 22.29
CA LYS A 249 -6.11 7.76 23.35
C LYS A 249 -7.00 6.70 23.99
N GLU A 250 -8.30 6.96 24.04
CA GLU A 250 -9.29 6.04 24.54
C GLU A 250 -9.54 4.90 23.55
N VAL A 251 -9.52 5.15 22.24
CA VAL A 251 -9.52 4.10 21.20
C VAL A 251 -8.37 3.14 21.43
N ILE A 252 -7.15 3.66 21.59
CA ILE A 252 -5.96 2.82 21.86
C ILE A 252 -6.15 1.99 23.13
N LYS A 253 -6.64 2.59 24.22
CA LYS A 253 -6.85 1.89 25.50
C LYS A 253 -7.89 0.76 25.42
N ILE A 254 -8.85 0.85 24.52
CA ILE A 254 -9.90 -0.18 24.33
C ILE A 254 -9.43 -1.26 23.38
N LEU A 255 -8.81 -0.90 22.25
CA LEU A 255 -8.48 -1.86 21.20
C LEU A 255 -7.15 -2.59 21.43
N GLU A 256 -6.11 -1.88 21.86
CA GLU A 256 -4.75 -2.44 21.98
C GLU A 256 -4.67 -3.71 22.85
N PRO A 257 -5.36 -3.82 23.99
CA PRO A 257 -5.28 -5.01 24.84
C PRO A 257 -5.95 -6.26 24.26
N VAL A 258 -6.88 -6.09 23.31
CA VAL A 258 -7.78 -7.17 22.86
C VAL A 258 -7.66 -7.47 21.36
N TYR A 259 -7.11 -6.54 20.56
CA TYR A 259 -7.06 -6.71 19.12
C TYR A 259 -6.04 -7.75 18.68
N GLU A 260 -6.47 -8.67 17.84
CA GLU A 260 -5.65 -9.67 17.15
C GLU A 260 -6.05 -9.73 15.67
N VAL A 261 -5.07 -9.59 14.75
CA VAL A 261 -5.29 -9.53 13.28
C VAL A 261 -6.06 -10.74 12.74
N THR A 262 -5.85 -11.92 13.31
CA THR A 262 -6.49 -13.16 12.86
C THR A 262 -7.87 -13.40 13.46
N LYS A 263 -8.22 -12.69 14.53
CA LYS A 263 -9.46 -12.89 15.29
C LYS A 263 -10.55 -11.88 14.92
N PHE A 264 -10.17 -10.64 14.64
CA PHE A 264 -11.11 -9.55 14.45
C PHE A 264 -11.11 -9.02 13.01
N PRO A 265 -12.22 -8.41 12.54
CA PRO A 265 -12.31 -7.79 11.22
C PRO A 265 -11.23 -6.75 10.99
N LEU A 266 -10.79 -6.63 9.74
CA LEU A 266 -9.80 -5.65 9.29
C LEU A 266 -10.12 -4.23 9.77
N GLN A 267 -11.40 -3.82 9.74
CA GLN A 267 -11.82 -2.47 10.15
C GLN A 267 -11.40 -2.10 11.58
N VAL A 268 -11.42 -3.04 12.52
CA VAL A 268 -10.95 -2.80 13.91
C VAL A 268 -9.46 -2.50 13.92
N GLY A 269 -8.67 -3.25 13.13
CA GLY A 269 -7.24 -3.00 12.96
C GLY A 269 -6.94 -1.65 12.33
N LEU A 270 -7.69 -1.26 11.31
CA LEU A 270 -7.56 0.05 10.68
C LEU A 270 -7.92 1.20 11.63
N ASN A 271 -8.96 1.04 12.45
CA ASN A 271 -9.30 2.02 13.48
C ASN A 271 -8.16 2.18 14.52
N LEU A 272 -7.54 1.08 14.93
CA LEU A 272 -6.39 1.10 15.83
C LEU A 272 -5.15 1.73 15.15
N LEU A 273 -4.91 1.41 13.90
CA LEU A 273 -3.81 1.99 13.11
C LEU A 273 -3.97 3.50 12.96
N HIS A 274 -5.17 3.96 12.62
CA HIS A 274 -5.48 5.39 12.56
C HIS A 274 -5.30 6.07 13.93
N ALA A 275 -5.69 5.41 15.01
CA ALA A 275 -5.48 5.93 16.36
C ALA A 275 -3.98 6.04 16.71
N TYR A 276 -3.14 5.10 16.32
CA TYR A 276 -1.70 5.22 16.49
C TYR A 276 -1.11 6.35 15.64
N TYR A 277 -1.63 6.57 14.44
CA TYR A 277 -1.22 7.67 13.58
C TYR A 277 -1.50 9.03 14.22
N GLU A 278 -2.73 9.25 14.69
CA GLU A 278 -3.14 10.49 15.38
C GLU A 278 -2.40 10.71 16.73
N ASP A 279 -2.12 9.63 17.48
CA ASP A 279 -1.32 9.68 18.72
C ASP A 279 0.19 9.81 18.45
N LYS A 280 0.62 9.84 17.17
CA LYS A 280 2.03 9.88 16.74
C LYS A 280 2.86 8.74 17.31
N ASN A 281 2.26 7.58 17.49
CA ASN A 281 2.89 6.38 18.04
C ASN A 281 3.48 5.51 16.91
N ASN A 282 4.54 6.01 16.29
CA ASN A 282 5.17 5.37 15.13
C ASN A 282 5.51 3.90 15.36
N ARG A 283 6.13 3.57 16.50
CA ARG A 283 6.58 2.19 16.78
C ARG A 283 5.43 1.19 16.77
N LYS A 284 4.30 1.52 17.41
CA LYS A 284 3.14 0.63 17.49
C LYS A 284 2.38 0.60 16.15
N GLY A 285 2.23 1.75 15.52
CA GLY A 285 1.61 1.84 14.19
C GLY A 285 2.32 0.97 13.18
N GLN A 286 3.59 1.07 13.12
CA GLN A 286 4.43 0.31 12.21
C GLN A 286 4.40 -1.20 12.50
N LYS A 287 4.43 -1.60 13.78
CA LYS A 287 4.26 -3.01 14.14
C LYS A 287 2.91 -3.55 13.65
N LEU A 288 1.84 -2.80 13.84
CA LEU A 288 0.51 -3.18 13.38
C LEU A 288 0.43 -3.27 11.84
N ILE A 289 1.10 -2.36 11.11
CA ILE A 289 1.20 -2.44 9.65
C ILE A 289 1.83 -3.77 9.22
N GLN A 290 2.93 -4.20 9.84
CA GLN A 290 3.57 -5.48 9.53
C GLN A 290 2.62 -6.67 9.74
N GLU A 291 1.83 -6.63 10.81
CA GLU A 291 0.83 -7.68 11.10
C GLU A 291 -0.30 -7.66 10.05
N LEU A 292 -0.78 -6.49 9.65
CA LEU A 292 -1.84 -6.33 8.63
C LEU A 292 -1.37 -6.69 7.21
N MET A 293 -0.08 -6.50 6.89
CA MET A 293 0.52 -6.90 5.61
C MET A 293 0.46 -8.42 5.36
N ALA A 294 0.19 -9.23 6.38
CA ALA A 294 -0.02 -10.67 6.22
C ALA A 294 -1.38 -11.02 5.59
N ILE A 295 -2.31 -10.06 5.52
CA ILE A 295 -3.62 -10.25 4.87
C ILE A 295 -3.43 -10.19 3.35
N PRO A 296 -3.86 -11.20 2.58
CA PRO A 296 -3.65 -11.26 1.13
C PRO A 296 -4.69 -10.41 0.36
N ASP A 297 -4.68 -9.10 0.58
CA ASP A 297 -5.53 -8.13 -0.10
C ASP A 297 -4.66 -7.06 -0.78
N PRO A 298 -4.62 -6.99 -2.12
CA PRO A 298 -3.80 -6.02 -2.85
C PRO A 298 -4.15 -4.56 -2.53
N SER A 299 -5.44 -4.22 -2.43
CA SER A 299 -5.89 -2.85 -2.15
C SER A 299 -5.51 -2.39 -0.74
N LEU A 300 -5.58 -3.31 0.23
CA LEU A 300 -5.09 -3.08 1.58
C LEU A 300 -3.58 -2.84 1.59
N ARG A 301 -2.82 -3.60 0.79
CA ARG A 301 -1.36 -3.46 0.72
C ARG A 301 -0.94 -2.06 0.29
N ASP A 302 -1.56 -1.51 -0.76
CA ASP A 302 -1.27 -0.16 -1.25
C ASP A 302 -1.57 0.90 -0.19
N TYR A 303 -2.71 0.77 0.50
CA TYR A 303 -3.05 1.64 1.63
C TYR A 303 -2.02 1.55 2.77
N LEU A 304 -1.61 0.33 3.16
CA LEU A 304 -0.64 0.13 4.24
C LEU A 304 0.76 0.65 3.89
N VAL A 305 1.17 0.55 2.63
CA VAL A 305 2.41 1.16 2.14
C VAL A 305 2.33 2.68 2.28
N HIS A 306 1.24 3.28 1.81
CA HIS A 306 1.04 4.73 1.93
C HIS A 306 1.08 5.21 3.39
N ILE A 307 0.32 4.59 4.28
CA ILE A 307 0.28 5.00 5.69
C ILE A 307 1.63 4.73 6.40
N SER A 308 2.38 3.71 5.98
CA SER A 308 3.75 3.47 6.46
C SER A 308 4.67 4.64 6.14
N HIS A 309 4.62 5.16 4.93
CA HIS A 309 5.38 6.36 4.54
C HIS A 309 5.01 7.58 5.39
N GLU A 310 3.71 7.77 5.69
CA GLU A 310 3.28 8.87 6.55
C GLU A 310 3.81 8.75 8.00
N PHE A 311 3.88 7.53 8.54
CA PHE A 311 4.55 7.30 9.83
C PHE A 311 6.04 7.60 9.78
N ASP A 312 6.72 7.21 8.71
CA ASP A 312 8.15 7.48 8.54
C ASP A 312 8.43 8.97 8.44
N LYS A 313 7.61 9.69 7.68
CA LYS A 313 7.66 11.15 7.58
C LYS A 313 7.52 11.84 8.93
N MET A 314 6.51 11.47 9.72
CA MET A 314 6.31 12.03 11.08
C MET A 314 7.52 11.77 11.99
N ARG A 315 8.11 10.57 11.89
CA ARG A 315 9.29 10.21 12.68
C ARG A 315 10.49 11.06 12.30
N THR A 316 10.76 11.18 11.01
CA THR A 316 11.87 11.97 10.47
C THR A 316 11.76 13.44 10.89
N MET A 317 10.56 14.03 10.77
CA MET A 317 10.29 15.40 11.24
C MET A 317 10.55 15.56 12.74
N LYS A 318 10.10 14.62 13.56
CA LYS A 318 10.30 14.66 15.01
C LYS A 318 11.77 14.54 15.42
N GLN A 319 12.54 13.70 14.71
CA GLN A 319 13.98 13.58 14.92
C GLN A 319 14.69 14.87 14.51
N PHE A 320 14.31 15.45 13.39
CA PHE A 320 14.84 16.73 12.89
C PHE A 320 14.57 17.90 13.84
N GLU A 321 13.36 18.00 14.40
CA GLU A 321 13.01 19.01 15.42
C GLU A 321 13.80 18.84 16.73
N GLY A 322 14.16 17.59 17.08
CA GLY A 322 14.93 17.26 18.28
C GLY A 322 16.44 17.45 18.15
N ASP A 323 16.97 17.32 16.95
CA ASP A 323 18.42 17.38 16.66
C ASP A 323 18.76 18.79 16.13
N LYS A 324 18.86 19.78 17.02
CA LYS A 324 19.28 21.15 16.67
C LYS A 324 20.79 21.29 16.42
N GLY A 325 21.50 20.16 16.27
CA GLY A 325 22.92 20.13 15.92
C GLY A 325 23.17 20.21 14.42
N ASP A 326 24.41 20.44 14.01
CA ASP A 326 24.82 20.42 12.60
C ASP A 326 24.55 19.03 12.00
N ILE A 327 23.61 18.95 11.04
CA ILE A 327 23.36 17.72 10.29
C ILE A 327 24.58 17.46 9.41
N ARG A 328 25.26 16.35 9.68
CA ARG A 328 26.41 15.94 8.88
C ARG A 328 25.92 15.34 7.57
N ILE A 329 26.25 16.02 6.46
CA ILE A 329 26.04 15.51 5.10
C ILE A 329 27.34 14.91 4.61
N ASP A 330 27.30 13.62 4.25
CA ASP A 330 28.39 12.88 3.61
C ASP A 330 27.96 12.50 2.19
N MET A 331 28.88 11.91 1.41
CA MET A 331 28.64 11.48 0.04
C MET A 331 29.07 10.03 -0.13
N ILE A 332 28.20 9.21 -0.72
CA ILE A 332 28.59 7.92 -1.26
C ILE A 332 28.97 8.09 -2.72
N SER A 333 30.08 7.47 -3.14
CA SER A 333 30.54 7.49 -4.52
C SER A 333 30.58 6.07 -5.07
N LEU A 334 29.76 5.80 -6.09
CA LEU A 334 29.61 4.51 -6.73
C LEU A 334 30.28 4.55 -8.10
N ASP A 335 31.33 3.78 -8.28
CA ASP A 335 32.07 3.64 -9.57
C ASP A 335 31.57 2.42 -10.40
N LYS A 336 30.53 1.76 -9.92
CA LYS A 336 29.86 0.62 -10.53
C LYS A 336 28.35 0.68 -10.28
N PRO A 337 27.54 -0.07 -11.03
CA PRO A 337 26.11 -0.18 -10.76
C PRO A 337 25.82 -0.57 -9.31
N ILE A 338 24.75 -0.04 -8.72
CA ILE A 338 24.47 -0.26 -7.30
C ILE A 338 24.23 -1.73 -6.95
N TRP A 339 23.75 -2.52 -7.89
CA TRP A 339 23.53 -3.96 -7.73
C TRP A 339 24.83 -4.80 -7.83
N TYR A 340 25.96 -4.20 -8.19
CA TYR A 340 27.27 -4.87 -8.19
C TYR A 340 27.80 -5.07 -6.76
N TYR A 341 27.51 -4.13 -5.89
CA TYR A 341 28.04 -4.14 -4.53
C TYR A 341 27.40 -5.27 -3.70
N ASP A 342 28.13 -5.73 -2.69
CA ASP A 342 27.76 -6.85 -1.81
C ASP A 342 27.73 -8.25 -2.50
N LEU A 343 28.25 -8.37 -3.73
CA LEU A 343 28.39 -9.63 -4.47
C LEU A 343 29.83 -10.16 -4.52
N GLU A 344 30.71 -9.72 -3.61
CA GLU A 344 32.11 -10.14 -3.58
C GLU A 344 32.92 -9.82 -4.84
N GLU A 345 32.63 -8.66 -5.43
CA GLU A 345 33.35 -8.09 -6.58
C GLU A 345 33.41 -9.01 -7.82
N PRO A 346 32.27 -9.33 -8.41
CA PRO A 346 32.19 -10.17 -9.60
C PRO A 346 32.67 -9.43 -10.86
N ASP A 347 33.98 -9.34 -11.05
CA ASP A 347 34.61 -8.60 -12.15
C ASP A 347 34.12 -8.99 -13.57
N PHE A 348 33.46 -10.14 -13.69
CA PHE A 348 32.86 -10.58 -14.96
C PHE A 348 31.58 -9.83 -15.33
N LEU A 349 30.96 -9.14 -14.34
CA LEU A 349 29.80 -8.29 -14.58
C LEU A 349 30.17 -6.90 -15.11
N ILE A 350 31.44 -6.50 -15.07
CA ILE A 350 31.84 -5.12 -15.31
C ILE A 350 32.66 -4.98 -16.60
N LYS A 351 32.28 -3.97 -17.42
CA LYS A 351 33.05 -3.54 -18.59
C LYS A 351 34.16 -2.59 -18.11
N LYS A 352 35.40 -3.09 -18.08
CA LYS A 352 36.57 -2.27 -17.72
C LYS A 352 36.94 -1.31 -18.86
N LYS A 353 37.17 -0.06 -18.54
CA LYS A 353 37.60 1.00 -19.44
C LYS A 353 38.99 1.50 -19.04
N THR A 354 39.87 1.68 -20.04
CA THR A 354 41.24 2.16 -19.80
C THR A 354 41.39 3.55 -20.40
N LYS A 355 41.86 4.51 -19.60
CA LYS A 355 42.11 5.91 -20.03
C LYS A 355 40.83 6.64 -20.51
N ALA A 356 39.68 6.29 -19.96
CA ALA A 356 38.43 6.94 -20.30
C ALA A 356 38.32 8.31 -19.62
N GLU A 357 37.63 9.24 -20.28
CA GLU A 357 37.18 10.50 -19.69
C GLU A 357 36.18 10.21 -18.58
N LYS A 358 36.25 10.95 -17.49
CA LYS A 358 35.46 10.70 -16.29
C LYS A 358 34.22 11.56 -16.23
N VAL A 359 33.09 10.93 -15.96
CA VAL A 359 31.80 11.61 -15.81
C VAL A 359 31.23 11.28 -14.44
N ALA A 360 30.85 12.30 -13.68
CA ALA A 360 30.03 12.11 -12.50
C ALA A 360 28.56 12.38 -12.82
N VAL A 361 27.68 11.61 -12.22
CA VAL A 361 26.24 11.86 -12.20
C VAL A 361 25.81 12.09 -10.75
N ILE A 362 25.11 13.17 -10.49
CA ILE A 362 24.61 13.52 -9.14
C ILE A 362 23.08 13.64 -9.15
N PRO A 363 22.42 13.60 -7.98
CA PRO A 363 20.97 13.69 -7.91
C PRO A 363 20.42 14.93 -8.61
N TYR A 364 19.24 14.75 -9.18
CA TYR A 364 18.47 15.82 -9.79
C TYR A 364 17.72 16.62 -8.71
N VAL A 365 17.42 17.86 -9.03
CA VAL A 365 16.68 18.77 -8.15
C VAL A 365 15.19 18.51 -8.27
N ASP A 366 14.50 18.39 -7.16
CA ASP A 366 13.05 18.26 -7.10
C ASP A 366 12.39 19.64 -7.01
N LEU A 367 11.92 20.15 -8.15
CA LEU A 367 11.21 21.45 -8.23
C LEU A 367 9.69 21.30 -8.03
N THR A 368 9.18 20.12 -7.70
CA THR A 368 7.75 19.92 -7.41
C THR A 368 7.40 20.35 -6.00
N LYS A 369 8.37 20.54 -5.14
CA LYS A 369 8.19 20.83 -3.71
C LYS A 369 8.39 22.32 -3.40
N ASN A 370 7.41 22.90 -2.71
CA ASN A 370 7.54 24.22 -2.10
C ASN A 370 8.22 24.09 -0.75
N VAL A 371 9.49 24.50 -0.65
CA VAL A 371 10.29 24.34 0.57
C VAL A 371 10.52 25.65 1.27
N ASN A 372 10.15 25.69 2.55
CA ASN A 372 10.49 26.76 3.50
C ASN A 372 11.64 26.37 4.45
N LEU A 373 12.43 25.35 4.11
CA LEU A 373 13.49 24.82 4.96
C LEU A 373 14.76 24.63 4.14
N ASP A 374 15.72 25.51 4.29
CA ASP A 374 17.14 25.45 3.86
C ASP A 374 17.52 24.43 2.74
N GLY A 375 16.69 24.25 1.71
CA GLY A 375 17.00 23.49 0.50
C GLY A 375 17.04 21.96 0.63
N ALA A 376 16.83 21.37 1.80
CA ALA A 376 16.88 19.92 2.00
C ALA A 376 15.53 19.37 2.50
N ILE A 377 15.01 18.33 1.82
CA ILE A 377 13.75 17.68 2.21
C ILE A 377 14.02 16.20 2.50
N PHE A 378 13.35 15.69 3.55
CA PHE A 378 13.37 14.27 3.93
C PHE A 378 12.05 13.55 3.58
N ASP A 379 11.24 14.13 2.68
CA ASP A 379 9.95 13.57 2.27
C ASP A 379 10.11 12.78 0.96
N GLU A 380 9.93 11.45 1.03
CA GLU A 380 10.04 10.57 -0.13
C GLU A 380 8.69 10.40 -0.82
N ASP A 381 8.56 10.96 -2.01
CA ASP A 381 7.50 10.64 -2.97
C ASP A 381 8.11 10.07 -4.26
N GLY A 382 7.27 9.78 -5.25
CA GLY A 382 7.72 9.23 -6.52
C GLY A 382 8.75 10.12 -7.24
N VAL A 383 8.59 11.44 -7.21
CA VAL A 383 9.52 12.40 -7.84
C VAL A 383 10.83 12.46 -7.08
N SER A 384 10.78 12.59 -5.74
CA SER A 384 11.97 12.57 -4.89
C SER A 384 12.77 11.27 -5.08
N THR A 385 12.08 10.13 -5.23
CA THR A 385 12.68 8.84 -5.54
C THR A 385 13.38 8.85 -6.90
N LEU A 386 12.72 9.40 -7.93
CA LEU A 386 13.27 9.52 -9.28
C LEU A 386 14.54 10.39 -9.32
N THR A 387 14.60 11.49 -8.55
CA THR A 387 15.79 12.37 -8.52
C THR A 387 17.07 11.64 -8.13
N ARG A 388 16.99 10.54 -7.40
CA ARG A 388 18.12 9.71 -6.95
C ARG A 388 18.32 8.43 -7.78
N ALA A 389 17.23 7.87 -8.29
CA ALA A 389 17.30 6.67 -9.12
C ALA A 389 17.78 6.97 -10.55
N LEU A 390 17.42 8.12 -11.11
CA LEU A 390 17.87 8.55 -12.43
C LEU A 390 19.41 8.64 -12.53
N PRO A 391 20.16 9.21 -11.57
CA PRO A 391 21.61 9.15 -11.56
C PRO A 391 22.18 7.74 -11.56
N LEU A 392 21.58 6.80 -10.82
CA LEU A 392 22.00 5.40 -10.80
C LEU A 392 21.84 4.76 -12.19
N TYR A 393 20.70 5.00 -12.82
CA TYR A 393 20.41 4.50 -14.15
C TYR A 393 21.34 5.11 -15.22
N LEU A 394 21.55 6.43 -15.20
CA LEU A 394 22.50 7.09 -16.08
C LEU A 394 23.93 6.55 -15.89
N GLY A 395 24.34 6.27 -14.65
CA GLY A 395 25.63 5.66 -14.35
C GLY A 395 25.79 4.29 -15.02
N GLU A 396 24.75 3.47 -15.04
CA GLU A 396 24.71 2.18 -15.73
C GLU A 396 24.76 2.36 -17.24
N GLN A 397 23.93 3.24 -17.79
CA GLN A 397 23.92 3.52 -19.23
C GLN A 397 25.30 4.01 -19.73
N LEU A 398 25.93 4.90 -18.99
CA LEU A 398 27.28 5.35 -19.28
C LEU A 398 28.31 4.20 -19.20
N MET A 399 28.17 3.29 -18.26
CA MET A 399 29.08 2.16 -18.11
C MET A 399 29.00 1.19 -19.29
N TYR A 400 27.80 0.84 -19.75
CA TYR A 400 27.61 -0.21 -20.76
C TYR A 400 27.50 0.32 -22.18
N ASN A 401 26.97 1.52 -22.37
CA ASN A 401 26.63 2.08 -23.68
C ASN A 401 27.52 3.26 -24.11
N SER A 402 28.61 3.58 -23.36
CA SER A 402 29.55 4.63 -23.74
C SER A 402 31.00 4.25 -23.42
N GLU A 403 31.97 5.07 -23.84
CA GLU A 403 33.38 4.94 -23.47
C GLU A 403 33.77 5.69 -22.19
N TYR A 404 32.82 6.42 -21.55
CA TYR A 404 33.08 7.17 -20.32
C TYR A 404 33.29 6.27 -19.10
N ASP A 405 34.20 6.70 -18.20
CA ASP A 405 34.32 6.14 -16.84
C ASP A 405 33.34 6.86 -15.92
N SER A 406 32.19 6.22 -15.67
CA SER A 406 31.09 6.84 -14.93
C SER A 406 31.23 6.67 -13.42
N ARG A 407 30.77 7.67 -12.69
CA ARG A 407 30.67 7.66 -11.23
C ARG A 407 29.37 8.33 -10.77
N VAL A 408 28.63 7.67 -9.92
CA VAL A 408 27.42 8.23 -9.30
C VAL A 408 27.78 8.72 -7.91
N VAL A 409 27.43 9.96 -7.57
CA VAL A 409 27.70 10.55 -6.25
C VAL A 409 26.40 10.99 -5.62
N ILE A 410 26.04 10.38 -4.49
CA ILE A 410 24.77 10.65 -3.79
C ILE A 410 25.06 11.22 -2.42
N PRO A 411 24.61 12.46 -2.11
CA PRO A 411 24.69 13.02 -0.77
C PRO A 411 23.67 12.35 0.15
N PHE A 412 24.06 12.15 1.40
CA PHE A 412 23.18 11.64 2.43
C PHE A 412 23.44 12.31 3.77
N ALA A 413 22.38 12.45 4.55
CA ALA A 413 22.47 12.90 5.94
C ALA A 413 22.53 11.67 6.86
N HIS A 414 23.54 11.60 7.72
CA HIS A 414 23.68 10.50 8.66
C HIS A 414 22.43 10.32 9.49
N LYS A 415 21.93 9.08 9.62
CA LYS A 415 20.68 8.66 10.26
C LYS A 415 19.39 9.02 9.52
N TYR A 416 19.41 9.97 8.59
CA TYR A 416 18.21 10.46 7.90
C TYR A 416 18.07 9.93 6.47
N GLY A 417 19.16 9.46 5.87
CA GLY A 417 19.16 8.88 4.52
C GLY A 417 19.53 9.89 3.43
N PRO A 418 19.12 9.61 2.17
CA PRO A 418 19.50 10.44 1.03
C PRO A 418 18.87 11.83 1.11
N VAL A 419 19.66 12.85 0.70
CA VAL A 419 19.22 14.24 0.66
C VAL A 419 18.50 14.51 -0.66
N VAL A 420 17.34 15.15 -0.61
CA VAL A 420 16.63 15.70 -1.77
C VAL A 420 16.95 17.18 -1.86
N THR A 421 17.52 17.63 -2.99
CA THR A 421 17.81 19.04 -3.27
C THR A 421 16.63 19.66 -4.00
N THR A 422 16.32 20.92 -3.68
CA THR A 422 15.17 21.67 -4.22
C THR A 422 15.58 22.99 -4.86
N GLU A 423 16.87 23.32 -4.82
CA GLU A 423 17.46 24.48 -5.48
C GLU A 423 18.38 24.03 -6.62
N GLU A 424 18.25 24.67 -7.78
CA GLU A 424 19.05 24.34 -8.95
C GLU A 424 20.55 24.60 -8.70
N TYR A 425 21.40 23.69 -9.19
CA TYR A 425 22.84 23.83 -9.09
C TYR A 425 23.33 25.01 -9.95
N THR A 426 24.11 25.90 -9.34
CA THR A 426 24.82 26.95 -10.09
C THR A 426 26.01 26.38 -10.86
N LYS A 427 26.49 27.10 -11.87
CA LYS A 427 27.68 26.70 -12.64
C LYS A 427 28.92 26.54 -11.72
N GLU A 428 29.07 27.47 -10.76
CA GLU A 428 30.18 27.45 -9.80
C GLU A 428 30.10 26.19 -8.90
N ALA A 429 28.89 25.83 -8.45
CA ALA A 429 28.70 24.64 -7.65
C ALA A 429 29.03 23.36 -8.44
N MET A 430 28.61 23.28 -9.72
CA MET A 430 28.96 22.15 -10.60
C MET A 430 30.47 22.06 -10.82
N ALA A 431 31.16 23.19 -11.07
CA ALA A 431 32.60 23.23 -11.22
C ALA A 431 33.34 22.75 -9.96
N ASP A 432 32.88 23.18 -8.78
CA ASP A 432 33.46 22.77 -7.50
C ASP A 432 33.23 21.28 -7.22
N ILE A 433 32.07 20.72 -7.57
CA ILE A 433 31.81 19.28 -7.46
C ILE A 433 32.76 18.51 -8.36
N CYS A 434 32.89 18.90 -9.63
CA CYS A 434 33.84 18.25 -10.56
C CYS A 434 35.27 18.19 -10.00
N LYS A 435 35.76 19.30 -9.44
CA LYS A 435 37.10 19.36 -8.82
C LYS A 435 37.21 18.43 -7.62
N LYS A 436 36.19 18.40 -6.74
CA LYS A 436 36.18 17.58 -5.52
C LYS A 436 36.16 16.08 -5.86
N VAL A 437 35.34 15.67 -6.83
CA VAL A 437 35.22 14.25 -7.21
C VAL A 437 36.20 13.85 -8.30
N LYS A 438 36.96 14.79 -8.86
CA LYS A 438 38.02 14.59 -9.87
C LYS A 438 37.50 13.96 -11.16
N VAL A 439 36.51 14.61 -11.77
CA VAL A 439 35.89 14.21 -13.04
C VAL A 439 35.97 15.34 -14.06
N ASP A 440 35.87 14.99 -15.33
CA ASP A 440 35.97 15.91 -16.46
C ASP A 440 34.61 16.55 -16.80
N LYS A 441 33.52 15.78 -16.61
CA LYS A 441 32.15 16.21 -16.83
C LYS A 441 31.24 15.87 -15.65
N LEU A 442 30.15 16.65 -15.50
CA LEU A 442 29.10 16.43 -14.50
C LEU A 442 27.74 16.43 -15.17
N ILE A 443 26.92 15.43 -14.84
CA ILE A 443 25.53 15.35 -15.25
C ILE A 443 24.66 15.52 -14.00
N THR A 444 23.69 16.41 -14.08
CA THR A 444 22.63 16.62 -13.10
C THR A 444 21.43 17.24 -13.81
N GLY A 445 20.48 17.76 -13.07
CA GLY A 445 19.34 18.45 -13.66
C GLY A 445 18.27 18.77 -12.65
N SER A 446 17.06 19.00 -13.16
CA SER A 446 15.88 19.25 -12.34
C SER A 446 14.65 18.56 -12.90
N ILE A 447 13.71 18.24 -12.01
CA ILE A 447 12.43 17.62 -12.35
C ILE A 447 11.32 18.51 -11.83
N LYS A 448 10.37 18.86 -12.68
CA LYS A 448 9.16 19.63 -12.33
C LYS A 448 7.91 18.99 -12.94
N LEU A 449 6.75 19.31 -12.37
CA LEU A 449 5.44 18.92 -12.92
C LEU A 449 4.86 20.06 -13.79
N ALA A 450 4.24 19.68 -14.87
CA ALA A 450 3.49 20.55 -15.77
C ALA A 450 2.14 19.91 -16.13
N ASN A 451 1.28 20.65 -16.85
CA ASN A 451 0.01 20.17 -17.38
C ASN A 451 -0.88 19.47 -16.32
N GLU A 452 -1.16 20.17 -15.22
CA GLU A 452 -1.98 19.62 -14.12
C GLU A 452 -1.44 18.29 -13.52
N ASN A 453 -0.12 18.19 -13.43
CA ASN A 453 0.62 17.02 -12.93
C ASN A 453 0.62 15.78 -13.86
N LYS A 454 0.33 15.96 -15.14
CA LYS A 454 0.35 14.85 -16.11
C LYS A 454 1.65 14.72 -16.90
N THR A 455 2.50 15.73 -16.85
CA THR A 455 3.77 15.76 -17.58
C THR A 455 4.92 16.01 -16.59
N LEU A 456 5.90 15.12 -16.56
CA LEU A 456 7.19 15.37 -15.89
C LEU A 456 8.14 16.05 -16.86
N VAL A 457 8.52 17.28 -16.55
CA VAL A 457 9.54 18.00 -17.32
C VAL A 457 10.89 17.76 -16.69
N ILE A 458 11.74 16.99 -17.36
CA ILE A 458 13.09 16.64 -16.92
C ILE A 458 14.09 17.50 -17.66
N THR A 459 14.82 18.32 -16.93
CA THR A 459 15.93 19.10 -17.47
C THR A 459 17.24 18.41 -17.13
N ASN A 460 18.02 18.03 -18.13
CA ASN A 460 19.37 17.49 -17.97
C ASN A 460 20.38 18.63 -18.18
N LEU A 461 21.36 18.74 -17.31
CA LEU A 461 22.47 19.68 -17.37
C LEU A 461 23.77 18.89 -17.47
N VAL A 462 24.51 19.11 -18.53
CA VAL A 462 25.84 18.51 -18.74
C VAL A 462 26.87 19.64 -18.63
N TYR A 463 27.65 19.64 -17.55
CA TYR A 463 28.74 20.59 -17.36
C TYR A 463 30.06 19.96 -17.79
N SER A 464 30.87 20.69 -18.56
CA SER A 464 32.23 20.32 -18.97
C SER A 464 33.26 21.26 -18.34
N ILE A 465 34.28 20.69 -17.68
CA ILE A 465 35.38 21.48 -17.14
C ILE A 465 36.24 22.08 -18.26
N GLU A 466 36.44 21.33 -19.35
CA GLU A 466 37.33 21.75 -20.45
C GLU A 466 36.83 23.03 -21.11
N ASP A 467 35.53 23.10 -21.40
CA ASP A 467 34.91 24.24 -22.10
C ASP A 467 34.32 25.26 -21.13
N ASP A 468 34.30 24.96 -19.85
CA ASP A 468 33.57 25.75 -18.82
C ASP A 468 32.14 26.07 -19.27
N SER A 469 31.44 25.11 -19.84
CA SER A 469 30.13 25.24 -20.46
C SER A 469 29.10 24.33 -19.81
N ILE A 470 27.82 24.71 -19.92
CA ILE A 470 26.68 23.88 -19.55
C ILE A 470 25.83 23.67 -20.82
N GLU A 471 25.63 22.41 -21.17
CA GLU A 471 24.61 22.04 -22.14
C GLU A 471 23.32 21.68 -21.42
N LYS A 472 22.19 22.08 -21.97
CA LYS A 472 20.88 21.88 -21.39
C LYS A 472 19.98 21.11 -22.36
N ILE A 473 19.47 19.96 -21.90
CA ILE A 473 18.57 19.07 -22.68
C ILE A 473 17.28 18.96 -21.88
N ILE A 474 16.15 19.34 -22.47
CA ILE A 474 14.85 19.34 -21.81
C ILE A 474 13.94 18.30 -22.48
N TYR A 475 13.30 17.49 -21.66
CA TYR A 475 12.32 16.49 -22.09
C TYR A 475 11.02 16.63 -21.31
N ASP A 476 9.93 16.52 -22.02
CA ASP A 476 8.60 16.38 -21.47
C ASP A 476 8.25 14.89 -21.51
N CYS A 477 8.06 14.26 -20.35
CA CYS A 477 7.65 12.86 -20.24
C CYS A 477 6.19 12.84 -19.81
N ASP A 478 5.31 12.51 -20.74
CA ASP A 478 3.88 12.43 -20.48
C ASP A 478 3.48 11.12 -19.81
N ASP A 479 2.48 11.15 -18.94
CA ASP A 479 2.04 10.00 -18.16
C ASP A 479 1.63 8.81 -19.06
N ASP A 480 1.02 9.09 -20.21
CA ASP A 480 0.55 8.05 -21.15
C ASP A 480 1.68 7.37 -21.95
N CYS A 481 2.82 8.04 -22.16
CA CYS A 481 3.97 7.53 -22.93
C CYS A 481 5.31 7.66 -22.18
N PHE A 482 5.25 7.76 -20.86
CA PHE A 482 6.42 8.02 -20.02
C PHE A 482 7.64 7.15 -20.35
N GLY A 483 7.44 5.86 -20.58
CA GLY A 483 8.56 4.95 -20.82
C GLY A 483 9.28 5.22 -22.15
N GLU A 484 8.55 5.60 -23.20
CA GLU A 484 9.12 5.97 -24.49
C GLU A 484 9.89 7.29 -24.37
N ASP A 485 9.24 8.33 -23.83
CA ASP A 485 9.83 9.66 -23.67
C ASP A 485 11.09 9.59 -22.78
N PHE A 486 11.04 8.79 -21.70
CA PHE A 486 12.15 8.62 -20.78
C PHE A 486 13.34 7.90 -21.42
N ASN A 487 13.13 6.82 -22.16
CA ASN A 487 14.19 6.11 -22.86
C ASN A 487 14.80 6.94 -24.00
N ASP A 488 13.98 7.71 -24.72
CA ASP A 488 14.47 8.65 -25.74
C ASP A 488 15.30 9.77 -25.11
N MET A 489 14.88 10.31 -23.96
CA MET A 489 15.68 11.27 -23.20
C MET A 489 17.06 10.71 -22.84
N ILE A 490 17.12 9.49 -22.32
CA ILE A 490 18.40 8.87 -21.96
C ILE A 490 19.32 8.70 -23.17
N LYS A 491 18.74 8.26 -24.29
CA LYS A 491 19.47 8.11 -25.56
C LYS A 491 20.05 9.45 -26.02
N ASP A 492 19.25 10.51 -26.00
CA ASP A 492 19.69 11.84 -26.39
C ASP A 492 20.79 12.39 -25.48
N VAL A 493 20.71 12.16 -24.16
CA VAL A 493 21.78 12.54 -23.23
C VAL A 493 23.09 11.82 -23.58
N LEU A 494 23.04 10.53 -23.91
CA LEU A 494 24.22 9.76 -24.31
C LEU A 494 24.78 10.23 -25.68
N GLU A 495 23.93 10.57 -26.63
CA GLU A 495 24.32 11.09 -27.94
C GLU A 495 24.99 12.46 -27.84
N HIS A 496 24.47 13.37 -27.00
CA HIS A 496 25.07 14.69 -26.72
C HIS A 496 26.44 14.57 -26.06
N LEU A 497 26.63 13.60 -25.17
CA LEU A 497 27.93 13.34 -24.58
C LEU A 497 28.95 12.86 -25.64
N GLY A 498 28.47 12.24 -26.70
CA GLY A 498 29.30 11.53 -27.66
C GLY A 498 29.92 10.24 -27.09
N LYS A 499 30.74 9.57 -27.84
CA LYS A 499 31.42 8.31 -27.42
C LYS A 499 30.48 7.14 -27.08
N SER A 500 29.28 7.11 -27.68
CA SER A 500 28.39 5.97 -27.60
C SER A 500 29.05 4.74 -28.23
N VAL A 501 28.82 3.56 -27.63
CA VAL A 501 29.34 2.26 -28.13
C VAL A 501 28.21 1.25 -28.15
N GLU A 502 28.30 0.31 -29.08
CA GLU A 502 27.42 -0.85 -29.08
C GLU A 502 27.68 -1.73 -27.86
N ASN A 503 26.63 -2.12 -27.18
CA ASN A 503 26.71 -2.96 -25.99
C ASN A 503 26.65 -4.43 -26.39
N ASP A 504 27.76 -5.14 -26.20
CA ASP A 504 27.94 -6.56 -26.44
C ASP A 504 27.86 -7.43 -25.17
N THR A 505 27.36 -6.86 -24.06
CA THR A 505 27.31 -7.54 -22.77
C THR A 505 25.91 -8.10 -22.45
N PHE A 506 25.78 -8.73 -21.29
CA PHE A 506 24.47 -9.19 -20.76
C PHE A 506 23.50 -8.05 -20.41
N TYR A 507 24.01 -6.83 -20.20
CA TYR A 507 23.21 -5.69 -19.82
C TYR A 507 22.28 -5.28 -20.98
N LYS A 508 20.99 -5.25 -20.70
CA LYS A 508 19.98 -4.77 -21.65
C LYS A 508 19.33 -3.52 -21.09
N THR A 509 19.16 -2.50 -21.92
CA THR A 509 18.35 -1.34 -21.57
C THR A 509 16.91 -1.81 -21.34
N PRO A 510 16.27 -1.45 -20.21
CA PRO A 510 14.88 -1.79 -19.96
C PRO A 510 13.93 -1.31 -21.05
N SER A 511 12.91 -2.09 -21.34
CA SER A 511 11.87 -1.71 -22.30
C SER A 511 11.07 -0.50 -21.82
N ASN A 512 10.31 0.13 -22.72
CA ASN A 512 9.44 1.25 -22.38
C ASN A 512 8.39 0.86 -21.31
N GLU A 513 7.96 -0.39 -21.28
CA GLU A 513 7.00 -0.91 -20.31
C GLU A 513 7.65 -1.17 -18.94
N ASP A 514 8.95 -1.53 -18.93
CA ASP A 514 9.66 -1.97 -17.73
C ASP A 514 10.44 -0.85 -17.02
N ILE A 515 10.67 0.29 -17.68
CA ILE A 515 11.61 1.32 -17.19
C ILE A 515 11.22 1.88 -15.81
N LEU A 516 9.94 2.14 -15.54
CA LEU A 516 9.49 2.62 -14.24
C LEU A 516 9.73 1.60 -13.13
N VAL A 517 9.49 0.32 -13.45
CA VAL A 517 9.73 -0.80 -12.52
C VAL A 517 11.21 -0.89 -12.19
N TYR A 518 12.05 -0.74 -13.22
CA TYR A 518 13.51 -0.78 -13.10
C TYR A 518 14.06 0.39 -12.25
N ILE A 519 13.64 1.61 -12.54
CA ILE A 519 14.03 2.82 -11.79
C ILE A 519 13.63 2.69 -10.30
N SER A 520 12.43 2.19 -10.03
CA SER A 520 11.98 1.92 -8.67
C SER A 520 12.85 0.87 -7.96
N ALA A 521 13.28 -0.17 -8.68
CA ALA A 521 14.19 -1.18 -8.16
C ALA A 521 15.56 -0.59 -7.80
N LEU A 522 16.10 0.33 -8.59
CA LEU A 522 17.35 1.04 -8.28
C LEU A 522 17.24 1.89 -7.02
N ALA A 523 16.12 2.59 -6.83
CA ALA A 523 15.87 3.37 -5.62
C ALA A 523 15.81 2.47 -4.37
N GLN A 524 15.15 1.31 -4.48
CA GLN A 524 15.10 0.31 -3.40
C GLN A 524 16.50 -0.26 -3.09
N GLN A 525 17.32 -0.54 -4.10
CA GLN A 525 18.71 -0.95 -3.94
C GLN A 525 19.53 0.10 -3.18
N LEU A 526 19.29 1.38 -3.45
CA LEU A 526 19.96 2.48 -2.74
C LEU A 526 19.58 2.47 -1.25
N THR A 527 18.30 2.34 -0.93
CA THR A 527 17.80 2.24 0.45
C THR A 527 18.44 1.05 1.18
N GLN A 528 18.46 -0.13 0.55
CA GLN A 528 19.10 -1.31 1.12
C GLN A 528 20.61 -1.14 1.30
N THR A 529 21.28 -0.41 0.40
CA THR A 529 22.71 -0.07 0.52
C THR A 529 22.96 0.83 1.73
N PHE A 530 22.09 1.83 1.98
CA PHE A 530 22.20 2.66 3.18
C PHE A 530 21.99 1.88 4.48
N LEU A 531 21.10 0.88 4.47
CA LEU A 531 20.88 0.00 5.62
C LEU A 531 22.08 -0.92 5.88
N SER A 532 22.61 -1.59 4.84
CA SER A 532 23.74 -2.51 4.98
C SER A 532 25.01 -1.81 5.46
N HIS A 533 25.22 -0.56 5.04
CA HIS A 533 26.34 0.27 5.48
C HIS A 533 26.08 1.10 6.76
N LYS A 534 24.93 0.90 7.41
CA LYS A 534 24.53 1.61 8.65
C LYS A 534 24.44 3.14 8.51
N TYR A 535 24.17 3.63 7.31
CA TYR A 535 23.87 5.04 7.04
C TYR A 535 22.42 5.39 7.39
N LEU A 536 21.53 4.39 7.33
CA LEU A 536 20.19 4.41 7.91
C LEU A 536 20.14 3.49 9.13
N ASN A 537 19.38 3.89 10.14
CA ASN A 537 19.17 3.02 11.30
C ASN A 537 18.13 1.95 10.94
N ARG A 538 18.44 0.66 11.23
CA ARG A 538 17.53 -0.46 10.98
C ARG A 538 16.21 -0.33 11.74
N ASP A 539 16.23 0.20 12.97
CA ASP A 539 15.03 0.37 13.79
C ASP A 539 14.04 1.34 13.14
N ASP A 540 14.50 2.10 12.17
CA ASP A 540 13.74 3.07 11.41
C ASP A 540 13.23 2.50 10.08
N PHE A 541 13.67 1.31 9.69
CA PHE A 541 13.26 0.63 8.46
C PHE A 541 12.20 -0.44 8.73
N MET A 542 11.11 -0.35 8.01
CA MET A 542 9.88 -1.08 8.32
C MET A 542 9.79 -2.49 7.78
N GLY A 543 10.72 -2.87 6.95
CA GLY A 543 10.78 -4.18 6.35
C GLY A 543 10.89 -4.12 4.84
N ASP A 544 11.53 -5.14 4.30
CA ASP A 544 11.93 -5.26 2.91
C ASP A 544 11.11 -6.31 2.13
N ALA A 545 10.11 -6.91 2.76
CA ALA A 545 9.29 -7.92 2.08
C ALA A 545 8.65 -7.41 0.78
N PRO A 546 8.05 -6.20 0.72
CA PRO A 546 7.53 -5.65 -0.52
C PRO A 546 8.62 -5.40 -1.58
N MET A 547 9.84 -5.03 -1.15
CA MET A 547 10.97 -4.84 -2.07
C MET A 547 11.36 -6.17 -2.73
N PHE A 548 11.40 -7.27 -1.96
CA PHE A 548 11.67 -8.59 -2.50
C PHE A 548 10.56 -9.08 -3.43
N ASP A 549 9.30 -8.84 -3.11
CA ASP A 549 8.18 -9.13 -4.03
C ASP A 549 8.37 -8.38 -5.36
N TRP A 550 8.83 -7.13 -5.32
CA TRP A 550 9.12 -6.33 -6.50
C TRP A 550 10.22 -6.95 -7.36
N TYR A 551 11.36 -7.30 -6.76
CA TYR A 551 12.47 -7.94 -7.48
C TYR A 551 12.09 -9.31 -8.04
N PHE A 552 11.34 -10.12 -7.31
CA PHE A 552 10.84 -11.41 -7.81
C PHE A 552 9.90 -11.22 -8.99
N ASN A 553 8.97 -10.28 -8.91
CA ASN A 553 8.05 -10.00 -10.01
C ASN A 553 8.80 -9.53 -11.26
N MET A 554 9.80 -8.66 -11.11
CA MET A 554 10.65 -8.19 -12.20
C MET A 554 11.40 -9.36 -12.87
N ALA A 555 12.01 -10.24 -12.08
CA ALA A 555 12.74 -11.42 -12.59
C ALA A 555 11.85 -12.49 -13.21
N LEU A 556 10.56 -12.56 -12.82
CA LEU A 556 9.57 -13.51 -13.36
C LEU A 556 8.89 -12.96 -14.61
N ALA A 557 8.62 -11.65 -14.66
CA ALA A 557 8.00 -11.00 -15.81
C ALA A 557 8.90 -11.03 -17.05
N ASN A 558 10.21 -10.85 -16.85
CA ASN A 558 11.19 -10.91 -17.93
C ASN A 558 12.32 -11.92 -17.62
N PRO A 559 12.10 -13.21 -17.93
CA PRO A 559 13.06 -14.27 -17.62
C PRO A 559 14.45 -14.11 -18.28
N ASP A 560 14.54 -13.33 -19.36
CA ASP A 560 15.80 -13.07 -20.09
C ASP A 560 16.54 -11.84 -19.55
N ASP A 561 16.00 -11.16 -18.53
CA ASP A 561 16.65 -10.05 -17.87
C ASP A 561 17.60 -10.53 -16.76
N GLU A 562 18.86 -10.64 -17.11
CA GLU A 562 19.92 -11.05 -16.18
C GLU A 562 20.15 -10.00 -15.06
N VAL A 563 19.87 -8.72 -15.32
CA VAL A 563 20.07 -7.65 -14.33
C VAL A 563 19.07 -7.78 -13.17
N ALA A 564 17.82 -8.18 -13.44
CA ALA A 564 16.83 -8.45 -12.41
C ALA A 564 17.31 -9.53 -11.42
N LEU A 565 17.97 -10.59 -11.93
CA LEU A 565 18.55 -11.63 -11.09
C LEU A 565 19.76 -11.12 -10.28
N ILE A 566 20.60 -10.30 -10.88
CA ILE A 566 21.74 -9.70 -10.17
C ILE A 566 21.23 -8.79 -9.04
N MET A 567 20.24 -7.94 -9.31
CA MET A 567 19.59 -7.09 -8.30
C MET A 567 19.03 -7.91 -7.14
N LEU A 568 18.36 -9.02 -7.44
CA LEU A 568 17.79 -9.91 -6.44
C LEU A 568 18.86 -10.58 -5.56
N ALA A 569 19.97 -11.02 -6.16
CA ALA A 569 21.10 -11.58 -5.42
C ALA A 569 21.79 -10.53 -4.53
N SER A 570 22.00 -9.33 -5.04
CA SER A 570 22.56 -8.19 -4.30
C SER A 570 21.64 -7.74 -3.16
N ALA A 571 20.32 -7.68 -3.40
CA ALA A 571 19.34 -7.39 -2.36
C ALA A 571 19.37 -8.42 -1.23
N ALA A 572 19.50 -9.71 -1.56
CA ALA A 572 19.60 -10.78 -0.55
C ALA A 572 20.88 -10.65 0.29
N ALA A 573 22.00 -10.28 -0.32
CA ALA A 573 23.25 -10.02 0.39
C ALA A 573 23.12 -8.85 1.38
N LYS A 574 22.58 -7.73 0.91
CA LYS A 574 22.31 -6.56 1.74
C LYS A 574 21.35 -6.90 2.90
N ALA A 575 20.28 -7.65 2.60
CA ALA A 575 19.30 -8.09 3.61
C ALA A 575 19.93 -8.92 4.72
N LYS A 576 20.86 -9.81 4.39
CA LYS A 576 21.65 -10.53 5.39
C LYS A 576 22.46 -9.57 6.24
N GLU A 577 23.19 -8.62 5.63
CA GLU A 577 24.08 -7.70 6.33
C GLU A 577 23.33 -6.82 7.35
N TYR A 578 22.16 -6.26 6.99
CA TYR A 578 21.36 -5.52 7.97
C TYR A 578 20.43 -6.40 8.81
N GLY A 579 20.50 -7.73 8.66
CA GLY A 579 19.80 -8.71 9.51
C GLY A 579 18.28 -8.72 9.29
N SER A 580 17.82 -8.74 8.04
CA SER A 580 16.40 -8.82 7.68
C SER A 580 15.75 -10.14 8.07
N ASN A 581 14.52 -10.06 8.58
CA ASN A 581 13.69 -11.27 8.81
C ASN A 581 13.17 -11.87 7.48
N THR A 582 13.18 -11.11 6.39
CA THR A 582 12.76 -11.58 5.06
C THR A 582 13.80 -12.50 4.45
N PHE A 583 15.09 -12.32 4.79
CA PHE A 583 16.21 -13.07 4.22
C PHE A 583 15.99 -14.60 4.29
N ASP A 584 15.66 -15.13 5.47
CA ASP A 584 15.42 -16.57 5.61
C ASP A 584 14.11 -17.02 4.95
N ARG A 585 13.11 -16.18 4.92
CA ARG A 585 11.79 -16.49 4.33
C ARG A 585 11.87 -16.70 2.82
N ILE A 586 12.68 -15.90 2.12
CA ILE A 586 12.81 -15.96 0.65
C ILE A 586 13.75 -17.07 0.16
N LYS A 587 14.54 -17.70 1.04
CA LYS A 587 15.59 -18.67 0.70
C LYS A 587 15.15 -19.68 -0.36
N ARG A 588 14.03 -20.36 -0.14
CA ARG A 588 13.57 -21.43 -1.04
C ARG A 588 13.20 -20.90 -2.41
N GLN A 589 12.50 -19.78 -2.46
CA GLN A 589 12.06 -19.16 -3.71
C GLN A 589 13.25 -18.63 -4.50
N LEU A 590 14.17 -17.94 -3.82
CA LEU A 590 15.38 -17.38 -4.39
C LEU A 590 16.25 -18.47 -5.01
N ILE A 591 16.65 -19.48 -4.24
CA ILE A 591 17.48 -20.59 -4.75
C ILE A 591 16.79 -21.32 -5.90
N GLY A 592 15.48 -21.57 -5.79
CA GLY A 592 14.70 -22.22 -6.86
C GLY A 592 14.72 -21.45 -8.17
N LEU A 593 14.59 -20.13 -8.10
CA LEU A 593 14.64 -19.25 -9.27
C LEU A 593 15.99 -19.35 -10.01
N PHE A 594 17.11 -19.31 -9.28
CA PHE A 594 18.47 -19.37 -9.86
C PHE A 594 18.85 -20.77 -10.30
N THR A 595 18.41 -21.82 -9.61
CA THR A 595 18.69 -23.21 -9.97
C THR A 595 18.11 -23.57 -11.35
N ASN A 596 16.94 -23.03 -11.69
CA ASN A 596 16.22 -23.31 -12.93
C ASN A 596 16.72 -22.49 -14.13
N ARG A 597 17.80 -21.70 -13.99
CA ARG A 597 18.36 -20.92 -15.09
C ARG A 597 19.28 -21.75 -16.00
N PRO A 598 19.43 -21.35 -17.28
CA PRO A 598 20.40 -21.96 -18.19
C PRO A 598 21.82 -21.92 -17.62
N ASP A 599 22.65 -22.93 -17.92
CA ASP A 599 23.99 -23.08 -17.35
C ASP A 599 24.96 -21.95 -17.74
N ASP A 600 24.73 -21.26 -18.85
CA ASP A 600 25.53 -20.14 -19.35
C ASP A 600 25.06 -18.78 -18.84
N SER A 601 23.88 -18.69 -18.21
CA SER A 601 23.28 -17.45 -17.68
C SER A 601 24.12 -16.84 -16.55
N ILE A 602 23.99 -15.54 -16.34
CA ILE A 602 24.57 -14.83 -15.18
C ILE A 602 23.92 -15.33 -13.88
N GLY A 603 22.60 -15.52 -13.88
CA GLY A 603 21.90 -16.06 -12.73
C GLY A 603 22.49 -17.41 -12.29
N LYS A 604 22.80 -18.31 -13.22
CA LYS A 604 23.41 -19.59 -12.89
C LYS A 604 24.83 -19.44 -12.34
N LYS A 605 25.61 -18.52 -12.87
CA LYS A 605 26.97 -18.20 -12.35
C LYS A 605 26.93 -17.61 -10.94
N LEU A 606 25.86 -16.92 -10.55
CA LEU A 606 25.68 -16.37 -9.20
C LEU A 606 25.12 -17.38 -8.19
N LEU A 607 24.62 -18.54 -8.62
CA LEU A 607 24.03 -19.55 -7.72
C LEU A 607 24.99 -20.04 -6.62
N PRO A 608 26.30 -20.30 -6.87
CA PRO A 608 27.25 -20.64 -5.81
C PRO A 608 27.34 -19.55 -4.73
N TYR A 609 27.29 -18.29 -5.10
CA TYR A 609 27.27 -17.19 -4.15
C TYR A 609 26.07 -17.27 -3.20
N LEU A 610 24.88 -17.56 -3.73
CA LEU A 610 23.67 -17.74 -2.90
C LEU A 610 23.80 -18.95 -1.97
N TYR A 611 24.40 -20.04 -2.40
CA TYR A 611 24.67 -21.18 -1.53
C TYR A 611 25.61 -20.80 -0.38
N LYS A 612 26.68 -20.07 -0.64
CA LYS A 612 27.57 -19.54 0.42
C LYS A 612 26.83 -18.57 1.33
N LEU A 613 26.02 -17.67 0.78
CA LEU A 613 25.25 -16.69 1.53
C LEU A 613 24.31 -17.36 2.54
N TYR A 614 23.72 -18.50 2.18
CA TYR A 614 22.85 -19.33 3.05
C TYR A 614 23.56 -20.48 3.76
N GLN A 615 24.89 -20.52 3.75
CA GLN A 615 25.72 -21.53 4.42
C GLN A 615 25.41 -22.97 3.96
N LEU A 616 25.18 -23.17 2.66
CA LEU A 616 24.92 -24.47 2.01
C LEU A 616 26.18 -25.00 1.34
N GLU A 617 27.20 -25.36 2.11
CA GLU A 617 28.55 -25.70 1.64
C GLU A 617 28.56 -26.85 0.62
N ASN A 618 27.82 -27.92 0.87
CA ASN A 618 27.76 -29.07 -0.06
C ASN A 618 27.17 -28.70 -1.43
N ASP A 619 26.19 -27.81 -1.46
CA ASP A 619 25.56 -27.33 -2.69
C ASP A 619 26.50 -26.35 -3.41
N PHE A 620 27.20 -25.51 -2.65
CA PHE A 620 28.24 -24.61 -3.17
C PHE A 620 29.33 -25.41 -3.90
N GLU A 621 29.95 -26.40 -3.25
CA GLU A 621 31.03 -27.21 -3.84
C GLU A 621 30.56 -27.93 -5.10
N ARG A 622 29.37 -28.52 -5.08
CA ARG A 622 28.79 -29.20 -6.22
C ARG A 622 28.61 -28.26 -7.43
N GLU A 623 28.03 -27.09 -7.21
CA GLU A 623 27.74 -26.14 -8.29
C GLU A 623 29.00 -25.42 -8.77
N LYS A 624 29.96 -25.12 -7.88
CA LYS A 624 31.28 -24.59 -8.21
C LYS A 624 32.00 -25.52 -9.16
N ASN A 625 32.14 -26.81 -8.84
CA ASN A 625 32.82 -27.80 -9.69
C ASN A 625 32.13 -27.90 -11.06
N LYS A 626 30.79 -27.90 -11.10
CA LYS A 626 30.05 -27.93 -12.36
C LYS A 626 30.36 -26.71 -13.24
N ILE A 627 30.45 -25.51 -12.64
CA ILE A 627 30.79 -24.30 -13.38
C ILE A 627 32.26 -24.33 -13.83
N GLU A 628 33.19 -24.77 -12.99
CA GLU A 628 34.60 -24.87 -13.33
C GLU A 628 34.86 -25.81 -14.51
N GLU A 629 34.11 -26.91 -14.61
CA GLU A 629 34.19 -27.85 -15.74
C GLU A 629 33.67 -27.26 -17.06
N ASN A 630 32.65 -26.42 -17.01
CA ASN A 630 31.93 -25.97 -18.21
C ASN A 630 32.20 -24.50 -18.60
N CYS A 631 32.61 -23.64 -17.66
CA CYS A 631 32.82 -22.22 -17.89
C CYS A 631 34.28 -21.91 -18.30
N LYS A 632 34.47 -21.26 -19.46
CA LYS A 632 35.80 -20.83 -19.95
C LYS A 632 36.19 -19.42 -19.48
N ASP A 633 35.29 -18.68 -18.85
CA ASP A 633 35.55 -17.32 -18.39
C ASP A 633 36.42 -17.31 -17.12
N LYS A 634 37.67 -16.92 -17.31
CA LYS A 634 38.68 -16.84 -16.23
C LYS A 634 38.26 -15.88 -15.09
N LYS A 635 37.45 -14.87 -15.37
CA LYS A 635 36.98 -13.95 -14.34
C LYS A 635 35.97 -14.63 -13.43
N VAL A 636 35.07 -15.46 -13.97
CA VAL A 636 34.11 -16.26 -13.18
C VAL A 636 34.88 -17.24 -12.30
N ILE A 637 35.82 -18.00 -12.85
CA ILE A 637 36.63 -18.96 -12.08
C ILE A 637 37.39 -18.25 -10.94
N LYS A 638 38.04 -17.12 -11.25
CA LYS A 638 38.75 -16.33 -10.23
C LYS A 638 37.82 -15.88 -9.10
N TRP A 639 36.63 -15.45 -9.45
CA TRP A 639 35.63 -15.00 -8.45
C TRP A 639 35.14 -16.18 -7.61
N LEU A 640 34.83 -17.33 -8.19
CA LEU A 640 34.44 -18.55 -7.46
C LEU A 640 35.51 -18.99 -6.45
N ASN A 641 36.80 -18.97 -6.85
CA ASN A 641 37.91 -19.28 -5.93
C ASN A 641 38.01 -18.27 -4.79
N LYS A 642 37.71 -16.99 -5.02
CA LYS A 642 37.64 -15.98 -3.97
C LYS A 642 36.51 -16.26 -2.97
N LEU A 643 35.37 -16.79 -3.42
CA LEU A 643 34.25 -17.18 -2.56
C LEU A 643 34.59 -18.38 -1.67
N ASP A 644 35.44 -19.29 -2.15
CA ASP A 644 35.87 -20.49 -1.43
C ASP A 644 36.62 -20.12 -0.15
N ASP A 645 37.54 -19.15 -0.25
CA ASP A 645 38.35 -18.66 0.87
C ASP A 645 37.59 -17.82 1.90
N LYS A 646 36.31 -17.48 1.64
CA LYS A 646 35.51 -16.58 2.49
C LYS A 646 34.40 -17.32 3.25
N VAL A 647 34.31 -17.01 4.52
CA VAL A 647 33.09 -17.23 5.30
C VAL A 647 32.24 -15.97 5.17
N LEU A 648 31.13 -16.05 4.42
CA LEU A 648 30.15 -14.97 4.36
C LEU A 648 29.36 -14.98 5.68
N VAL A 649 29.76 -14.11 6.60
CA VAL A 649 29.17 -13.99 7.95
C VAL A 649 27.80 -13.33 7.90
#